data_befcc43c8d4ae33ae3b815b597441fa6
#
_entry.id   befcc43c8d4ae33ae3b815b597441fa6
#
_cell.length_a   1.000
_cell.length_b   1.000
_cell.length_c   1.000
_cell.angle_alpha   90.00
_cell.angle_beta   90.00
_cell.angle_gamma   90.00
#
_symmetry.space_group_name_H-M   'P 1'
#
loop_
_entity.id
_entity.type
_entity.pdbx_description
1 polymer ?
#
loop_
_entity_poly.entity_id
_entity_poly.type
_entity_poly.pdbx_seq_one_letter_code
_entity_poly.pdbx_strand_id
1 'polypeptide(L)'
;PLNLSSGPFPLKVYESNLDPMLRMMHRTGIQSTGWLDTGSECVRSNLAHVNIDLFCNNWETLTPVKRDDVAPFVVASFDIESNSSTGKFPDADIDGDACFQIALTLCKLGSDEPYDKTCLCFKKTDPNLEGSTIISYDTEREMLEAFRDYIIKQDIDIMTGWNIFGFDLEYIYKRAAKVGCSHSFYNLGKLKNVDSEMVYKRLSSSALGDNMLKLLPMTGRFIFDLFHEVKKGYKLDSYKLDNVSKLYLGDQKIDMPPKEMFARFVEGDPVKLREVAEYCIKDTLLPHRLMKRLCTLLNLLEMAKATWVPISFLVERGQQIKVFSQLTKKARELGFMVPTIRYGAIPPEPYEGATVLEAQGGAYYTPITALDFEGLYPSIMMAHNLCYSTFVMDERRYGNIPGVNYETFELNGGTYKFAQDVPSLLPSILAELKQFRKQAKKDMAAATGFMKEVYNGKQLAYKVSMNSIYGFTGAGKGILPCVPIASTTTFKGRSMIEETKEYVEKNFPGAKVRYGDTDSVMVEFDVGGRTGMEAIEYSWDLGEKAAEECTALFKKPNNLELEKVYCPYFLYSKKRYAAKLWTRDKEGEMNMDYIDIKGLQVVRRDNTVFVREVCKELLDVVLESSDPGPPKQLALERAINLLEGEVPVDKLILSQQLGDSYKNPNLPHVRVRDKMRERKPGSEPQSGDRVPYILVKTDNPKAKAYEKAEDPVFMRENDIPVDYHHYFTNKFLNPICDLLEPLVKNPRTEIFGDLIAQHKPPPKKREPALSGMKKDQLIEECKKYNLDTVGKVAELRERIKAARSDKLTYDEVFKNYD
;
A
#
# COMPACT_ATOMS: atom_id res chain seq x y z
N PRO A 1 23.80 -19.06 -31.12
CA PRO A 1 24.35 -20.32 -31.57
C PRO A 1 25.88 -20.29 -31.55
N LEU A 2 26.54 -21.34 -31.13
CA LEU A 2 27.96 -21.55 -31.34
C LEU A 2 28.21 -21.98 -32.78
N ASN A 3 29.11 -21.33 -33.48
CA ASN A 3 29.55 -21.77 -34.81
C ASN A 3 30.64 -22.83 -34.66
N LEU A 4 30.28 -24.06 -34.92
CA LEU A 4 31.21 -25.15 -34.98
C LEU A 4 31.56 -25.47 -36.44
N SER A 5 32.58 -26.25 -36.67
CA SER A 5 32.97 -26.68 -38.03
C SER A 5 31.84 -27.43 -38.78
N SER A 6 30.84 -27.94 -38.03
CA SER A 6 29.64 -28.61 -38.52
C SER A 6 28.45 -27.66 -38.73
N GLY A 7 28.60 -26.32 -38.52
CA GLY A 7 27.54 -25.33 -38.61
C GLY A 7 27.03 -24.80 -37.27
N PRO A 8 25.99 -23.96 -37.26
CA PRO A 8 25.45 -23.34 -36.06
C PRO A 8 24.76 -24.37 -35.17
N PHE A 9 25.19 -24.50 -33.92
CA PHE A 9 24.61 -25.39 -32.92
C PHE A 9 23.70 -24.61 -31.94
N PRO A 10 22.40 -24.99 -31.78
CA PRO A 10 21.52 -24.32 -30.85
C PRO A 10 21.83 -24.74 -29.41
N LEU A 11 22.16 -23.77 -28.57
CA LEU A 11 22.36 -23.98 -27.14
C LEU A 11 21.11 -23.55 -26.35
N LYS A 12 20.70 -24.39 -25.41
CA LYS A 12 19.78 -23.98 -24.33
C LYS A 12 20.59 -23.40 -23.19
N VAL A 13 20.13 -22.25 -22.70
CA VAL A 13 20.77 -21.54 -21.58
C VAL A 13 19.90 -21.73 -20.35
N TYR A 14 20.52 -22.10 -19.25
CA TYR A 14 19.86 -22.28 -17.95
C TYR A 14 20.47 -21.32 -16.95
N GLU A 15 19.65 -20.80 -16.04
CA GLU A 15 20.05 -19.92 -14.93
C GLU A 15 20.89 -18.70 -15.32
N SER A 16 20.82 -18.27 -16.58
CA SER A 16 21.60 -17.12 -17.07
C SER A 16 21.10 -15.78 -16.50
N ASN A 17 19.91 -15.76 -15.94
CA ASN A 17 19.29 -14.60 -15.27
C ASN A 17 19.44 -14.65 -13.74
N LEU A 18 20.19 -15.63 -13.21
CA LEU A 18 20.48 -15.71 -11.79
C LEU A 18 21.60 -14.73 -11.45
N ASP A 19 21.29 -13.78 -10.57
CA ASP A 19 22.25 -12.78 -10.08
C ASP A 19 23.43 -13.46 -9.37
N PRO A 20 24.69 -13.04 -9.62
CA PRO A 20 25.87 -13.61 -8.98
C PRO A 20 25.83 -13.61 -7.44
N MET A 21 25.24 -12.57 -6.83
CA MET A 21 25.06 -12.50 -5.38
C MET A 21 24.14 -13.63 -4.87
N LEU A 22 23.02 -13.87 -5.55
CA LEU A 22 22.13 -14.98 -5.21
C LEU A 22 22.86 -16.33 -5.35
N ARG A 23 23.63 -16.50 -6.43
CA ARG A 23 24.39 -17.75 -6.65
C ARG A 23 25.42 -17.96 -5.54
N MET A 24 26.15 -16.92 -5.13
CA MET A 24 27.08 -16.99 -4.02
C MET A 24 26.37 -17.43 -2.74
N MET A 25 25.28 -16.74 -2.35
CA MET A 25 24.50 -17.04 -1.14
C MET A 25 23.96 -18.49 -1.15
N HIS A 26 23.43 -18.95 -2.28
CA HIS A 26 22.92 -20.31 -2.43
C HIS A 26 24.02 -21.37 -2.36
N ARG A 27 25.24 -21.04 -2.80
CA ARG A 27 26.36 -21.98 -2.84
C ARG A 27 27.07 -22.09 -1.49
N THR A 28 27.22 -20.99 -0.80
CA THR A 28 27.90 -20.92 0.50
C THR A 28 26.97 -21.20 1.69
N GLY A 29 25.66 -21.02 1.53
CA GLY A 29 24.71 -21.01 2.64
C GLY A 29 24.76 -19.73 3.49
N ILE A 30 25.52 -18.71 3.06
CA ILE A 30 25.63 -17.42 3.72
C ILE A 30 24.37 -16.59 3.45
N GLN A 31 23.66 -16.17 4.49
CA GLN A 31 22.49 -15.30 4.39
C GLN A 31 22.91 -13.84 4.26
N SER A 32 22.07 -13.04 3.63
CA SER A 32 22.29 -11.61 3.34
C SER A 32 22.66 -10.77 4.57
N THR A 33 22.11 -11.10 5.72
CA THR A 33 22.26 -10.34 6.96
C THR A 33 22.58 -11.25 8.15
N GLY A 34 23.13 -12.42 7.87
CA GLY A 34 23.51 -13.41 8.87
C GLY A 34 24.94 -13.20 9.38
N TRP A 35 25.27 -13.93 10.44
CA TRP A 35 26.62 -14.01 10.94
C TRP A 35 27.46 -15.01 10.14
N LEU A 36 28.73 -14.68 9.93
CA LEU A 36 29.65 -15.57 9.25
C LEU A 36 31.00 -15.63 9.98
N ASP A 37 31.66 -16.79 9.90
CA ASP A 37 33.04 -16.96 10.31
C ASP A 37 33.93 -16.74 9.08
N THR A 38 34.94 -15.90 9.23
CA THR A 38 35.88 -15.58 8.16
C THR A 38 37.00 -16.61 8.00
N GLY A 39 37.10 -17.56 8.95
CA GLY A 39 38.21 -18.52 8.95
C GLY A 39 39.58 -17.88 9.17
N SER A 40 40.63 -18.68 9.03
CA SER A 40 42.01 -18.26 9.27
C SER A 40 42.75 -17.73 8.02
N GLU A 41 42.13 -17.83 6.84
CA GLU A 41 42.80 -17.46 5.57
C GLU A 41 42.61 -16.00 5.17
N CYS A 42 41.89 -15.22 5.95
CA CYS A 42 41.69 -13.81 5.70
C CYS A 42 42.91 -12.99 6.13
N VAL A 43 43.37 -12.10 5.25
CA VAL A 43 44.45 -11.19 5.51
C VAL A 43 43.95 -9.77 5.67
N ARG A 44 44.65 -8.96 6.50
CA ARG A 44 44.31 -7.53 6.61
C ARG A 44 44.55 -6.82 5.29
N SER A 45 43.61 -5.99 4.92
CA SER A 45 43.68 -5.14 3.73
C SER A 45 43.46 -3.66 4.08
N ASN A 46 43.49 -2.79 3.10
CA ASN A 46 43.23 -1.36 3.23
C ASN A 46 42.44 -0.85 2.02
N LEU A 47 41.46 -1.65 1.60
CA LEU A 47 40.61 -1.35 0.45
C LEU A 47 39.33 -0.60 0.87
N ALA A 48 39.02 -0.59 2.16
CA ALA A 48 37.81 0.02 2.67
C ALA A 48 38.06 1.07 3.76
N HIS A 49 37.10 1.97 3.97
CA HIS A 49 37.04 2.95 5.04
C HIS A 49 36.37 2.34 6.28
N VAL A 50 37.01 1.34 6.89
CA VAL A 50 36.49 0.61 8.06
C VAL A 50 37.63 0.30 9.03
N ASN A 51 37.34 0.06 10.30
CA ASN A 51 38.34 -0.24 11.31
C ASN A 51 39.03 -1.60 11.10
N ILE A 52 38.29 -2.56 10.60
CA ILE A 52 38.78 -3.92 10.32
C ILE A 52 38.41 -4.25 8.87
N ASP A 53 39.43 -4.24 8.00
CA ASP A 53 39.29 -4.60 6.60
C ASP A 53 40.05 -5.91 6.34
N LEU A 54 39.33 -6.93 5.89
CA LEU A 54 39.85 -8.27 5.63
C LEU A 54 39.60 -8.67 4.18
N PHE A 55 40.65 -9.12 3.52
CA PHE A 55 40.59 -9.69 2.20
C PHE A 55 40.67 -11.21 2.29
N CYS A 56 39.66 -11.91 1.78
CA CYS A 56 39.60 -13.36 1.74
C CYS A 56 39.91 -13.87 0.34
N ASN A 57 41.02 -14.58 0.19
CA ASN A 57 41.43 -15.15 -1.10
C ASN A 57 40.55 -16.32 -1.54
N ASN A 58 40.06 -17.09 -0.59
CA ASN A 58 39.21 -18.27 -0.84
C ASN A 58 37.86 -18.08 -0.13
N TRP A 59 36.83 -17.74 -0.92
CA TRP A 59 35.46 -17.56 -0.40
C TRP A 59 34.84 -18.87 0.19
N GLU A 60 35.38 -20.04 -0.12
CA GLU A 60 34.92 -21.33 0.40
C GLU A 60 35.26 -21.52 1.88
N THR A 61 36.20 -20.75 2.40
CA THR A 61 36.53 -20.74 3.85
C THR A 61 35.53 -19.93 4.69
N LEU A 62 34.71 -19.10 4.06
CA LEU A 62 33.63 -18.35 4.73
C LEU A 62 32.49 -19.28 5.08
N THR A 63 32.15 -19.38 6.36
CA THR A 63 31.09 -20.28 6.82
C THR A 63 29.99 -19.53 7.61
N PRO A 64 28.70 -19.89 7.39
CA PRO A 64 27.61 -19.24 8.12
C PRO A 64 27.61 -19.69 9.60
N VAL A 65 27.42 -18.73 10.49
CA VAL A 65 27.28 -19.00 11.94
C VAL A 65 25.82 -18.91 12.36
N LYS A 66 25.35 -19.92 13.05
CA LYS A 66 23.97 -19.98 13.55
C LYS A 66 23.79 -19.11 14.79
N ARG A 67 23.32 -17.88 14.58
CA ARG A 67 23.00 -16.91 15.63
C ARG A 67 21.70 -16.18 15.28
N ASP A 68 20.88 -15.92 16.29
CA ASP A 68 19.60 -15.20 16.13
C ASP A 68 19.70 -13.72 16.50
N ASP A 69 20.75 -13.31 17.22
CA ASP A 69 20.99 -11.92 17.54
C ASP A 69 21.34 -11.09 16.29
N VAL A 70 20.95 -9.84 16.32
CA VAL A 70 21.23 -8.88 15.23
C VAL A 70 22.42 -8.02 15.62
N ALA A 71 23.33 -7.78 14.68
CA ALA A 71 24.47 -6.90 14.90
C ALA A 71 24.00 -5.47 15.23
N PRO A 72 24.71 -4.74 16.11
CA PRO A 72 24.37 -3.36 16.48
C PRO A 72 24.79 -2.38 15.36
N PHE A 73 24.20 -2.51 14.18
CA PHE A 73 24.46 -1.63 13.04
C PHE A 73 24.32 -0.16 13.41
N VAL A 74 25.22 0.66 12.89
CA VAL A 74 25.13 2.12 12.97
C VAL A 74 24.13 2.59 11.92
N VAL A 75 22.99 3.12 12.37
CA VAL A 75 21.92 3.63 11.52
C VAL A 75 21.91 5.15 11.58
N ALA A 76 22.02 5.79 10.42
CA ALA A 76 21.87 7.22 10.27
C ALA A 76 20.52 7.56 9.61
N SER A 77 19.78 8.47 10.23
CA SER A 77 18.70 9.19 9.58
C SER A 77 19.20 10.57 9.22
N PHE A 78 18.98 11.02 7.98
CA PHE A 78 19.41 12.33 7.52
C PHE A 78 18.30 13.07 6.79
N ASP A 79 18.42 14.39 6.76
CA ASP A 79 17.54 15.32 6.07
C ASP A 79 18.33 16.54 5.63
N ILE A 80 17.87 17.26 4.61
CA ILE A 80 18.54 18.45 4.11
C ILE A 80 17.60 19.65 4.06
N GLU A 81 18.19 20.85 4.26
CA GLU A 81 17.49 22.10 4.01
C GLU A 81 18.15 22.87 2.87
N SER A 82 17.31 23.32 1.95
CA SER A 82 17.74 23.97 0.71
C SER A 82 17.08 25.33 0.56
N ASN A 83 17.84 26.32 0.12
CA ASN A 83 17.32 27.64 -0.21
C ASN A 83 16.65 27.62 -1.59
N SER A 84 15.71 28.54 -1.80
CA SER A 84 15.19 28.87 -3.13
C SER A 84 15.32 30.35 -3.41
N SER A 85 16.21 30.70 -4.31
CA SER A 85 16.44 32.07 -4.77
C SER A 85 15.28 32.61 -5.62
N THR A 86 14.46 31.73 -6.17
CA THR A 86 13.29 32.07 -7.00
C THR A 86 11.98 32.09 -6.24
N GLY A 87 11.98 31.66 -4.94
CA GLY A 87 10.77 31.44 -4.14
C GLY A 87 9.88 30.28 -4.60
N LYS A 88 10.34 29.51 -5.60
CA LYS A 88 9.72 28.25 -6.04
C LYS A 88 10.30 27.07 -5.29
N PHE A 89 9.98 25.86 -5.71
CA PHE A 89 10.63 24.66 -5.18
C PHE A 89 12.14 24.71 -5.51
N PRO A 90 13.04 24.39 -4.56
CA PRO A 90 14.48 24.48 -4.78
C PRO A 90 14.95 23.62 -5.97
N ASP A 91 15.84 24.16 -6.79
CA ASP A 91 16.41 23.48 -7.94
C ASP A 91 17.94 23.45 -7.82
N ALA A 92 18.50 22.24 -7.73
CA ALA A 92 19.95 22.04 -7.52
C ALA A 92 20.83 22.64 -8.63
N ASP A 93 20.28 22.91 -9.83
CA ASP A 93 20.98 23.48 -10.97
C ASP A 93 21.07 25.02 -10.90
N ILE A 94 20.33 25.67 -9.99
CA ILE A 94 20.36 27.13 -9.77
C ILE A 94 21.41 27.48 -8.73
N ASP A 95 22.29 28.44 -9.02
CA ASP A 95 23.41 28.83 -8.11
C ASP A 95 22.92 29.29 -6.74
N GLY A 96 21.86 30.09 -6.69
CA GLY A 96 21.29 30.61 -5.44
C GLY A 96 20.50 29.59 -4.61
N ASP A 97 20.21 28.42 -5.16
CA ASP A 97 19.45 27.38 -4.49
C ASP A 97 20.40 26.40 -3.79
N ALA A 98 21.18 26.91 -2.85
CA ALA A 98 22.18 26.13 -2.12
C ALA A 98 21.54 25.16 -1.12
N CYS A 99 22.12 23.96 -0.94
CA CYS A 99 21.93 23.18 0.26
C CYS A 99 22.67 23.87 1.40
N PHE A 100 21.96 24.23 2.47
CA PHE A 100 22.59 25.03 3.51
C PHE A 100 22.62 24.37 4.90
N GLN A 101 21.88 23.28 5.08
CA GLN A 101 21.97 22.43 6.28
C GLN A 101 21.78 20.97 5.90
N ILE A 102 22.57 20.10 6.54
CA ILE A 102 22.42 18.64 6.49
C ILE A 102 22.44 18.14 7.92
N ALA A 103 21.30 17.64 8.40
CA ALA A 103 21.23 17.03 9.72
C ALA A 103 21.35 15.52 9.65
N LEU A 104 22.07 14.94 10.62
CA LEU A 104 22.18 13.50 10.82
C LEU A 104 21.91 13.15 12.27
N THR A 105 21.14 12.10 12.46
CA THR A 105 20.93 11.48 13.76
C THR A 105 21.41 10.04 13.70
N LEU A 106 22.29 9.63 14.63
CA LEU A 106 22.89 8.29 14.66
C LEU A 106 22.37 7.47 15.82
N CYS A 107 21.99 6.22 15.51
CA CYS A 107 21.53 5.26 16.50
C CYS A 107 22.15 3.89 16.24
N LYS A 108 22.45 3.12 17.27
CA LYS A 108 22.77 1.70 17.12
C LYS A 108 21.48 0.89 17.09
N LEU A 109 21.38 -0.03 16.15
CA LEU A 109 20.20 -0.91 16.08
C LEU A 109 20.03 -1.65 17.39
N GLY A 110 18.81 -1.58 17.96
CA GLY A 110 18.50 -2.12 19.29
C GLY A 110 18.58 -1.10 20.43
N SER A 111 19.15 0.09 20.21
CA SER A 111 19.15 1.18 21.19
C SER A 111 17.85 1.98 21.17
N ASP A 112 17.50 2.58 22.30
CA ASP A 112 16.28 3.38 22.40
C ASP A 112 16.44 4.80 21.90
N GLU A 113 17.61 5.39 22.17
CA GLU A 113 17.91 6.79 21.87
C GLU A 113 19.13 6.92 20.95
N PRO A 114 19.19 7.96 20.12
CA PRO A 114 20.36 8.27 19.34
C PRO A 114 21.52 8.74 20.24
N TYR A 115 22.71 8.33 19.86
CA TYR A 115 23.95 8.71 20.58
C TYR A 115 24.63 9.95 19.98
N ASP A 116 24.23 10.35 18.77
CA ASP A 116 24.76 11.55 18.09
C ASP A 116 23.63 12.22 17.30
N LYS A 117 23.62 13.56 17.35
CA LYS A 117 22.74 14.44 16.60
C LYS A 117 23.58 15.60 16.10
N THR A 118 23.91 15.59 14.83
CA THR A 118 24.79 16.58 14.22
C THR A 118 24.10 17.29 13.07
N CYS A 119 24.24 18.62 13.00
CA CYS A 119 23.83 19.42 11.86
C CYS A 119 25.07 20.13 11.27
N LEU A 120 25.34 19.86 10.00
CA LEU A 120 26.36 20.53 9.20
C LEU A 120 25.72 21.73 8.50
N CYS A 121 26.24 22.91 8.68
CA CYS A 121 25.64 24.16 8.22
C CYS A 121 26.56 24.93 7.29
N PHE A 122 26.04 25.32 6.14
CA PHE A 122 26.65 26.38 5.32
C PHE A 122 26.25 27.76 5.87
N LYS A 123 27.18 28.61 6.14
CA LYS A 123 27.14 29.85 6.91
C LYS A 123 27.22 29.65 8.42
N LYS A 124 27.73 30.67 9.08
CA LYS A 124 27.86 30.71 10.56
C LYS A 124 26.50 30.52 11.23
N THR A 125 26.37 29.45 11.99
CA THR A 125 25.18 29.11 12.78
C THR A 125 25.54 29.07 14.26
N ASP A 126 24.68 29.56 15.15
CA ASP A 126 24.91 29.51 16.59
C ASP A 126 25.00 28.04 17.06
N PRO A 127 26.08 27.59 17.69
CA PRO A 127 26.27 26.20 18.09
C PRO A 127 25.50 25.80 19.36
N ASN A 128 24.86 26.76 20.05
CA ASN A 128 24.21 26.53 21.34
C ASN A 128 22.85 25.84 21.19
N LEU A 129 22.86 24.56 20.87
CA LEU A 129 21.66 23.70 20.85
C LEU A 129 21.90 22.48 21.75
N GLU A 130 21.09 22.38 22.81
CA GLU A 130 21.24 21.32 23.81
C GLU A 130 21.11 19.92 23.21
N GLY A 131 22.05 19.03 23.56
CA GLY A 131 22.03 17.63 23.13
C GLY A 131 22.29 17.43 21.63
N SER A 132 22.79 18.43 20.93
CA SER A 132 23.09 18.40 19.49
C SER A 132 24.39 19.12 19.17
N THR A 133 25.05 18.73 18.09
CA THR A 133 26.30 19.36 17.60
C THR A 133 26.00 20.11 16.31
N ILE A 134 26.30 21.40 16.26
CA ILE A 134 26.20 22.24 15.06
C ILE A 134 27.62 22.60 14.62
N ILE A 135 27.91 22.33 13.34
CA ILE A 135 29.23 22.63 12.75
C ILE A 135 28.99 23.53 11.52
N SER A 136 29.62 24.73 11.56
CA SER A 136 29.50 25.71 10.49
C SER A 136 30.67 25.65 9.53
N TYR A 137 30.40 25.86 8.25
CA TYR A 137 31.36 25.92 7.16
C TYR A 137 31.17 27.22 6.37
N ASP A 138 32.23 27.73 5.79
CA ASP A 138 32.23 29.00 5.04
C ASP A 138 31.63 28.81 3.62
N THR A 139 31.70 27.62 3.08
CA THR A 139 31.19 27.28 1.74
C THR A 139 30.30 26.04 1.75
N GLU A 140 29.34 25.98 0.82
CA GLU A 140 28.53 24.79 0.58
C GLU A 140 29.37 23.56 0.22
N ARG A 141 30.46 23.79 -0.52
CA ARG A 141 31.45 22.76 -0.91
C ARG A 141 32.02 22.08 0.33
N GLU A 142 32.57 22.88 1.26
CA GLU A 142 33.15 22.35 2.50
C GLU A 142 32.14 21.56 3.34
N MET A 143 30.93 22.04 3.41
CA MET A 143 29.83 21.33 4.12
C MET A 143 29.52 19.99 3.46
N LEU A 144 29.43 19.89 2.14
CA LEU A 144 29.20 18.64 1.42
C LEU A 144 30.38 17.67 1.57
N GLU A 145 31.61 18.13 1.48
CA GLU A 145 32.81 17.31 1.74
C GLU A 145 32.81 16.81 3.19
N ALA A 146 32.46 17.67 4.15
CA ALA A 146 32.33 17.29 5.56
C ALA A 146 31.23 16.26 5.80
N PHE A 147 30.11 16.31 5.06
CA PHE A 147 29.06 15.29 5.13
C PHE A 147 29.62 13.92 4.71
N ARG A 148 30.36 13.85 3.60
CA ARG A 148 31.03 12.62 3.17
C ARG A 148 32.00 12.13 4.24
N ASP A 149 32.85 13.01 4.78
CA ASP A 149 33.82 12.66 5.81
C ASP A 149 33.18 12.20 7.11
N TYR A 150 32.04 12.79 7.47
CA TYR A 150 31.25 12.38 8.62
C TYR A 150 30.68 10.95 8.44
N ILE A 151 30.14 10.62 7.28
CA ILE A 151 29.64 9.26 6.97
C ILE A 151 30.76 8.23 7.09
N ILE A 152 31.95 8.55 6.60
CA ILE A 152 33.11 7.66 6.67
C ILE A 152 33.62 7.54 8.13
N LYS A 153 33.76 8.64 8.84
CA LYS A 153 34.26 8.69 10.22
C LYS A 153 33.39 7.93 11.20
N GLN A 154 32.08 8.05 11.05
CA GLN A 154 31.09 7.37 11.91
C GLN A 154 30.85 5.91 11.51
N ASP A 155 31.50 5.45 10.43
CA ASP A 155 31.35 4.10 9.88
C ASP A 155 29.90 3.64 9.76
N ILE A 156 29.06 4.50 9.19
CA ILE A 156 27.61 4.28 9.07
C ILE A 156 27.38 3.03 8.23
N ASP A 157 26.57 2.09 8.73
CA ASP A 157 26.19 0.87 8.02
C ASP A 157 24.91 1.04 7.20
N ILE A 158 23.96 1.78 7.75
CA ILE A 158 22.60 1.92 7.19
C ILE A 158 22.22 3.39 7.17
N MET A 159 21.74 3.88 6.02
CA MET A 159 21.22 5.23 5.87
C MET A 159 19.73 5.22 5.55
N THR A 160 18.99 6.09 6.19
CA THR A 160 17.57 6.28 5.98
C THR A 160 17.17 7.75 6.15
N GLY A 161 15.93 8.06 5.92
CA GLY A 161 15.32 9.37 6.11
C GLY A 161 13.87 9.33 5.60
N TRP A 162 13.28 10.50 5.40
CA TRP A 162 11.90 10.61 4.93
C TRP A 162 11.84 11.21 3.54
N ASN A 163 11.49 10.41 2.53
CA ASN A 163 11.43 10.79 1.11
C ASN A 163 12.80 11.13 0.49
N ILE A 164 13.87 10.56 1.02
CA ILE A 164 15.24 10.80 0.55
C ILE A 164 15.46 10.32 -0.90
N PHE A 165 14.70 9.35 -1.38
CA PHE A 165 14.70 8.92 -2.79
C PHE A 165 13.90 9.86 -3.70
N GLY A 166 13.03 10.69 -3.12
CA GLY A 166 12.27 11.68 -3.86
C GLY A 166 13.03 12.98 -4.11
N PHE A 167 13.85 13.40 -3.15
CA PHE A 167 14.49 14.71 -3.16
C PHE A 167 15.96 14.69 -2.73
N ASP A 168 16.27 14.39 -1.48
CA ASP A 168 17.53 14.71 -0.79
C ASP A 168 18.77 14.17 -1.50
N LEU A 169 18.80 12.88 -1.83
CA LEU A 169 19.96 12.24 -2.44
C LEU A 169 20.29 12.80 -3.81
N GLU A 170 19.30 13.03 -4.67
CA GLU A 170 19.51 13.63 -5.98
C GLU A 170 19.97 15.08 -5.83
N TYR A 171 19.39 15.82 -4.87
CA TYR A 171 19.72 17.22 -4.65
C TYR A 171 21.19 17.40 -4.27
N ILE A 172 21.67 16.72 -3.22
CA ILE A 172 23.08 16.84 -2.79
C ILE A 172 24.04 16.30 -3.83
N TYR A 173 23.68 15.26 -4.59
CA TYR A 173 24.49 14.74 -5.69
C TYR A 173 24.69 15.79 -6.79
N LYS A 174 23.63 16.46 -7.23
CA LYS A 174 23.69 17.53 -8.20
C LYS A 174 24.44 18.76 -7.66
N ARG A 175 24.19 19.12 -6.40
CA ARG A 175 24.89 20.24 -5.75
C ARG A 175 26.39 20.01 -5.71
N ALA A 176 26.82 18.78 -5.37
CA ALA A 176 28.26 18.45 -5.37
C ALA A 176 28.91 18.64 -6.75
N ALA A 177 28.22 18.31 -7.83
CA ALA A 177 28.70 18.62 -9.18
C ALA A 177 28.71 20.13 -9.45
N LYS A 178 27.68 20.84 -9.05
CA LYS A 178 27.53 22.29 -9.24
C LYS A 178 28.62 23.11 -8.56
N VAL A 179 28.92 22.76 -7.28
CA VAL A 179 29.98 23.45 -6.51
C VAL A 179 31.39 22.92 -6.75
N GLY A 180 31.54 21.95 -7.67
CA GLY A 180 32.86 21.44 -8.11
C GLY A 180 33.56 20.49 -7.13
N CYS A 181 32.83 19.77 -6.27
CA CYS A 181 33.38 18.77 -5.35
C CYS A 181 32.98 17.31 -5.68
N SER A 182 32.48 17.05 -6.86
CA SER A 182 32.02 15.70 -7.26
C SER A 182 33.05 14.61 -7.02
N HIS A 183 34.32 14.88 -7.38
CA HIS A 183 35.38 13.89 -7.26
C HIS A 183 35.65 13.47 -5.79
N SER A 184 35.59 14.40 -4.84
CA SER A 184 35.74 14.09 -3.43
C SER A 184 34.40 13.54 -2.84
N PHE A 185 33.26 14.14 -3.18
CA PHE A 185 31.97 13.86 -2.58
C PHE A 185 31.43 12.46 -2.97
N TYR A 186 31.60 12.04 -4.22
CA TYR A 186 30.94 10.80 -4.70
C TYR A 186 31.47 9.52 -4.06
N ASN A 187 32.61 9.55 -3.39
CA ASN A 187 33.13 8.40 -2.67
C ASN A 187 32.44 8.21 -1.31
N LEU A 188 31.14 7.91 -1.33
CA LEU A 188 30.28 7.78 -0.14
C LEU A 188 30.23 6.36 0.42
N GLY A 189 30.73 5.37 -0.30
CA GLY A 189 30.72 3.96 0.10
C GLY A 189 31.77 3.64 1.17
N LYS A 190 31.76 2.35 1.61
CA LYS A 190 32.82 1.81 2.46
C LYS A 190 34.08 1.47 1.66
N LEU A 191 33.98 1.11 0.38
CA LEU A 191 35.12 0.83 -0.49
C LEU A 191 35.76 2.13 -0.96
N LYS A 192 37.10 2.20 -0.86
CA LYS A 192 37.91 3.33 -1.36
C LYS A 192 37.88 3.36 -2.87
N ASN A 193 37.89 4.54 -3.43
CA ASN A 193 38.00 4.78 -4.89
C ASN A 193 36.81 4.15 -5.70
N VAL A 194 35.67 3.99 -5.09
CA VAL A 194 34.43 3.57 -5.74
C VAL A 194 33.42 4.68 -5.59
N ASP A 195 33.13 5.36 -6.68
CA ASP A 195 32.16 6.45 -6.69
C ASP A 195 30.72 5.93 -6.65
N SER A 196 29.89 6.65 -5.96
CA SER A 196 28.43 6.47 -5.95
C SER A 196 27.83 7.21 -7.12
N GLU A 197 27.07 6.54 -7.96
CA GLU A 197 26.38 7.12 -9.11
C GLU A 197 24.87 7.05 -8.97
N MET A 198 24.17 8.09 -9.42
CA MET A 198 22.70 8.10 -9.39
C MET A 198 22.12 7.06 -10.33
N VAL A 199 21.20 6.24 -9.80
CA VAL A 199 20.46 5.23 -10.56
C VAL A 199 18.97 5.56 -10.52
N TYR A 200 18.39 5.73 -11.70
CA TYR A 200 16.96 5.98 -11.87
C TYR A 200 16.24 4.67 -12.20
N LYS A 201 15.35 4.22 -11.34
CA LYS A 201 14.69 2.92 -11.47
C LYS A 201 13.18 3.04 -11.37
N ARG A 202 12.48 2.65 -12.42
CA ARG A 202 11.03 2.58 -12.40
C ARG A 202 10.56 1.25 -11.82
N LEU A 203 9.78 1.31 -10.73
CA LEU A 203 9.07 0.17 -10.18
C LEU A 203 7.58 0.35 -10.40
N SER A 204 6.99 -0.57 -11.16
CA SER A 204 5.56 -0.58 -11.46
C SER A 204 4.90 -1.81 -10.85
N SER A 205 3.82 -1.60 -10.11
CA SER A 205 2.97 -2.68 -9.59
C SER A 205 1.51 -2.27 -9.53
N SER A 206 0.60 -3.24 -9.67
CA SER A 206 -0.84 -2.99 -9.55
C SER A 206 -1.26 -2.46 -8.18
N ALA A 207 -0.50 -2.78 -7.13
CA ALA A 207 -0.80 -2.39 -5.75
C ALA A 207 -0.28 -0.99 -5.40
N LEU A 208 0.90 -0.60 -5.90
CA LEU A 208 1.61 0.63 -5.52
C LEU A 208 1.64 1.68 -6.64
N GLY A 209 1.14 1.31 -7.84
CA GLY A 209 1.28 2.15 -9.04
C GLY A 209 2.72 2.18 -9.56
N ASP A 210 3.00 3.19 -10.38
CA ASP A 210 4.34 3.46 -10.87
C ASP A 210 5.08 4.39 -9.90
N ASN A 211 6.31 4.00 -9.55
CA ASN A 211 7.18 4.80 -8.70
C ASN A 211 8.55 4.89 -9.36
N MET A 212 9.09 6.10 -9.46
CA MET A 212 10.46 6.35 -9.88
C MET A 212 11.33 6.46 -8.64
N LEU A 213 12.23 5.50 -8.45
CA LEU A 213 13.24 5.54 -7.39
C LEU A 213 14.50 6.22 -7.91
N LYS A 214 14.97 7.23 -7.19
CA LYS A 214 16.23 7.94 -7.44
C LYS A 214 17.23 7.45 -6.40
N LEU A 215 17.98 6.42 -6.75
CA LEU A 215 18.87 5.71 -5.84
C LEU A 215 20.28 6.26 -5.99
N LEU A 216 20.98 6.43 -4.87
CA LEU A 216 22.42 6.70 -4.83
C LEU A 216 23.12 5.55 -4.09
N PRO A 217 23.43 4.43 -4.76
CA PRO A 217 24.05 3.28 -4.13
C PRO A 217 25.41 3.62 -3.53
N MET A 218 25.62 3.27 -2.28
CA MET A 218 26.90 3.44 -1.56
C MET A 218 27.46 2.07 -1.25
N THR A 219 28.49 1.65 -1.96
CA THR A 219 29.04 0.29 -1.84
C THR A 219 29.41 -0.04 -0.40
N GLY A 220 28.86 -1.13 0.16
CA GLY A 220 29.06 -1.55 1.54
C GLY A 220 28.14 -0.89 2.56
N ARG A 221 27.24 0.02 2.16
CA ARG A 221 26.20 0.59 3.01
C ARG A 221 24.81 0.23 2.48
N PHE A 222 23.86 0.00 3.36
CA PHE A 222 22.46 -0.20 2.98
C PHE A 222 21.70 1.13 3.09
N ILE A 223 20.96 1.48 2.03
CA ILE A 223 20.16 2.70 1.99
C ILE A 223 18.71 2.31 1.71
N PHE A 224 17.80 2.85 2.51
CA PHE A 224 16.37 2.70 2.28
C PHE A 224 15.62 3.97 2.70
N ASP A 225 14.52 4.23 2.04
CA ASP A 225 13.66 5.36 2.34
C ASP A 225 12.47 4.90 3.18
N LEU A 226 12.36 5.40 4.40
CA LEU A 226 11.30 5.03 5.33
C LEU A 226 9.91 5.43 4.80
N PHE A 227 9.81 6.55 4.07
CA PHE A 227 8.58 6.95 3.40
C PHE A 227 8.04 5.86 2.47
N HIS A 228 8.91 5.27 1.64
CA HIS A 228 8.51 4.20 0.73
C HIS A 228 8.08 2.93 1.47
N GLU A 229 8.75 2.57 2.55
CA GLU A 229 8.40 1.40 3.35
C GLU A 229 7.05 1.60 4.07
N VAL A 230 6.81 2.79 4.62
CA VAL A 230 5.49 3.14 5.19
C VAL A 230 4.40 3.11 4.11
N LYS A 231 4.66 3.66 2.93
CA LYS A 231 3.71 3.65 1.81
C LYS A 231 3.37 2.23 1.32
N LYS A 232 4.33 1.30 1.36
CA LYS A 232 4.12 -0.12 1.03
C LYS A 232 3.31 -0.86 2.12
N GLY A 233 3.60 -0.61 3.39
CA GLY A 233 3.05 -1.37 4.51
C GLY A 233 1.71 -0.84 5.04
N TYR A 234 1.43 0.45 4.89
CA TYR A 234 0.32 1.11 5.55
C TYR A 234 -0.52 1.94 4.59
N LYS A 235 -1.84 1.89 4.77
CA LYS A 235 -2.80 2.66 3.95
C LYS A 235 -3.24 3.90 4.73
N LEU A 236 -2.56 5.03 4.52
CA LEU A 236 -2.79 6.29 5.24
C LEU A 236 -3.44 7.35 4.34
N ASP A 237 -4.15 8.29 4.94
CA ASP A 237 -4.75 9.43 4.22
C ASP A 237 -3.68 10.40 3.72
N SER A 238 -2.61 10.56 4.47
CA SER A 238 -1.45 11.37 4.12
C SER A 238 -0.17 10.67 4.57
N TYR A 239 0.84 10.72 3.72
CA TYR A 239 2.18 10.19 4.00
C TYR A 239 3.20 11.30 4.33
N LYS A 240 2.74 12.51 4.66
CA LYS A 240 3.63 13.56 5.19
C LYS A 240 4.20 13.10 6.53
N LEU A 241 5.47 13.39 6.78
CA LEU A 241 6.15 12.98 8.02
C LEU A 241 5.37 13.40 9.27
N ASP A 242 4.87 14.63 9.29
CA ASP A 242 4.06 15.16 10.38
C ASP A 242 2.82 14.28 10.69
N ASN A 243 2.04 13.93 9.67
CA ASN A 243 0.83 13.11 9.85
C ASN A 243 1.16 11.70 10.32
N VAL A 244 2.23 11.10 9.78
CA VAL A 244 2.64 9.74 10.15
C VAL A 244 3.20 9.72 11.58
N SER A 245 4.00 10.71 11.94
CA SER A 245 4.56 10.84 13.30
C SER A 245 3.46 11.08 14.33
N LYS A 246 2.51 11.96 14.04
CA LYS A 246 1.35 12.18 14.91
C LYS A 246 0.53 10.90 15.13
N LEU A 247 0.32 10.12 14.08
CA LEU A 247 -0.47 8.89 14.15
C LEU A 247 0.21 7.78 14.98
N TYR A 248 1.52 7.57 14.78
CA TYR A 248 2.22 6.43 15.37
C TYR A 248 3.03 6.75 16.62
N LEU A 249 3.46 8.01 16.76
CA LEU A 249 4.31 8.45 17.88
C LEU A 249 3.58 9.41 18.83
N GLY A 250 2.47 10.04 18.40
CA GLY A 250 1.87 11.16 19.14
C GLY A 250 2.74 12.43 19.10
N ASP A 251 3.77 12.48 18.27
CA ASP A 251 4.75 13.56 18.08
C ASP A 251 4.58 14.19 16.70
N GLN A 252 5.02 15.42 16.52
CA GLN A 252 4.87 16.16 15.27
C GLN A 252 6.11 17.00 14.95
N LYS A 253 6.20 17.41 13.69
CA LYS A 253 7.23 18.35 13.22
C LYS A 253 7.13 19.71 13.93
N ILE A 254 8.21 20.44 13.96
CA ILE A 254 8.21 21.87 14.27
C ILE A 254 7.58 22.59 13.07
N ASP A 255 6.69 23.52 13.28
CA ASP A 255 6.07 24.28 12.18
C ASP A 255 7.03 25.36 11.69
N MET A 256 7.54 25.19 10.46
CA MET A 256 8.42 26.17 9.80
C MET A 256 8.07 26.23 8.30
N PRO A 257 7.36 27.30 7.88
CA PRO A 257 7.02 27.48 6.48
C PRO A 257 8.27 27.67 5.61
N PRO A 258 8.35 27.10 4.39
CA PRO A 258 9.50 27.22 3.50
C PRO A 258 9.94 28.66 3.21
N LYS A 259 8.99 29.58 3.06
CA LYS A 259 9.29 31.02 2.85
C LYS A 259 10.07 31.65 4.00
N GLU A 260 9.74 31.25 5.22
CA GLU A 260 10.44 31.73 6.42
C GLU A 260 11.85 31.17 6.51
N MET A 261 12.00 29.89 6.18
CA MET A 261 13.30 29.22 6.11
C MET A 261 14.23 29.90 5.08
N PHE A 262 13.72 30.18 3.87
CA PHE A 262 14.48 30.91 2.85
C PHE A 262 14.89 32.32 3.32
N ALA A 263 13.96 33.06 3.97
CA ALA A 263 14.26 34.38 4.51
C ALA A 263 15.36 34.34 5.57
N ARG A 264 15.34 33.37 6.49
CA ARG A 264 16.36 33.15 7.53
C ARG A 264 17.74 32.83 6.92
N PHE A 265 17.77 32.02 5.86
CA PHE A 265 19.03 31.73 5.15
C PHE A 265 19.58 32.98 4.46
N VAL A 266 18.77 33.80 3.80
CA VAL A 266 19.18 35.06 3.14
C VAL A 266 19.68 36.06 4.17
N GLU A 267 18.97 36.22 5.28
CA GLU A 267 19.35 37.12 6.38
C GLU A 267 20.70 36.74 7.02
N GLY A 268 20.92 35.42 7.19
CA GLY A 268 22.18 34.89 7.70
C GLY A 268 22.42 35.13 9.21
N ASP A 269 21.35 35.39 9.97
CA ASP A 269 21.42 35.50 11.43
C ASP A 269 21.74 34.14 12.05
N PRO A 270 22.87 33.99 12.80
CA PRO A 270 23.27 32.71 13.37
C PRO A 270 22.25 32.08 14.31
N VAL A 271 21.46 32.88 15.06
CA VAL A 271 20.45 32.36 15.98
C VAL A 271 19.24 31.83 15.21
N LYS A 272 18.79 32.54 14.17
CA LYS A 272 17.70 32.10 13.31
C LYS A 272 18.10 30.84 12.51
N LEU A 273 19.35 30.73 12.09
CA LEU A 273 19.85 29.53 11.42
C LEU A 273 19.94 28.32 12.37
N ARG A 274 20.19 28.54 13.69
CA ARG A 274 20.10 27.49 14.70
C ARG A 274 18.68 26.96 14.83
N GLU A 275 17.66 27.80 14.78
CA GLU A 275 16.25 27.35 14.81
C GLU A 275 15.91 26.50 13.60
N VAL A 276 16.48 26.78 12.41
CA VAL A 276 16.36 25.89 11.24
C VAL A 276 17.11 24.57 11.46
N ALA A 277 18.28 24.60 12.11
CA ALA A 277 19.03 23.39 12.43
C ALA A 277 18.27 22.50 13.44
N GLU A 278 17.61 23.09 14.42
CA GLU A 278 16.72 22.36 15.34
C GLU A 278 15.55 21.69 14.60
N TYR A 279 14.94 22.40 13.67
CA TYR A 279 13.90 21.87 12.79
C TYR A 279 14.42 20.68 11.96
N CYS A 280 15.57 20.85 11.27
CA CYS A 280 16.18 19.80 10.45
C CYS A 280 16.56 18.56 11.29
N ILE A 281 17.11 18.74 12.50
CA ILE A 281 17.43 17.65 13.43
C ILE A 281 16.13 16.92 13.87
N LYS A 282 15.05 17.64 14.12
CA LYS A 282 13.77 17.02 14.47
C LYS A 282 13.27 16.13 13.33
N ASP A 283 13.44 16.56 12.08
CA ASP A 283 13.03 15.82 10.88
C ASP A 283 13.88 14.56 10.64
N THR A 284 15.09 14.48 11.19
CA THR A 284 15.88 13.23 11.21
C THR A 284 15.54 12.33 12.39
N LEU A 285 15.13 12.88 13.53
CA LEU A 285 14.80 12.11 14.74
C LEU A 285 13.48 11.36 14.59
N LEU A 286 12.46 11.96 13.96
CA LEU A 286 11.16 11.34 13.76
C LEU A 286 11.24 10.04 12.93
N PRO A 287 11.97 9.95 11.80
CA PRO A 287 12.16 8.69 11.09
C PRO A 287 12.83 7.60 11.93
N HIS A 288 13.81 7.92 12.78
CA HIS A 288 14.37 6.93 13.69
C HIS A 288 13.33 6.32 14.63
N ARG A 289 12.51 7.17 15.25
CA ARG A 289 11.45 6.73 16.16
C ARG A 289 10.38 5.93 15.43
N LEU A 290 10.00 6.36 14.21
CA LEU A 290 9.05 5.64 13.35
C LEU A 290 9.60 4.27 12.93
N MET A 291 10.84 4.21 12.46
CA MET A 291 11.50 2.96 12.06
C MET A 291 11.48 1.93 13.19
N LYS A 292 11.77 2.36 14.42
CA LYS A 292 11.69 1.53 15.62
C LYS A 292 10.25 1.12 15.91
N ARG A 293 9.32 2.07 15.99
CA ARG A 293 7.90 1.82 16.30
C ARG A 293 7.24 0.85 15.33
N LEU A 294 7.61 0.91 14.06
CA LEU A 294 7.08 0.07 12.98
C LEU A 294 7.92 -1.19 12.72
N CYS A 295 9.02 -1.38 13.48
CA CYS A 295 9.98 -2.48 13.31
C CYS A 295 10.49 -2.64 11.86
N THR A 296 10.54 -1.55 11.07
CA THR A 296 10.74 -1.61 9.62
C THR A 296 12.05 -2.27 9.26
N LEU A 297 13.16 -1.84 9.87
CA LEU A 297 14.49 -2.38 9.56
C LEU A 297 14.61 -3.86 9.97
N LEU A 298 14.08 -4.26 11.13
CA LEU A 298 14.08 -5.67 11.56
C LEU A 298 13.30 -6.55 10.58
N ASN A 299 12.15 -6.06 10.12
CA ASN A 299 11.34 -6.77 9.13
C ASN A 299 12.08 -6.94 7.80
N LEU A 300 12.84 -5.94 7.35
CA LEU A 300 13.67 -6.03 6.14
C LEU A 300 14.82 -7.03 6.33
N LEU A 301 15.53 -6.99 7.47
CA LEU A 301 16.61 -7.91 7.79
C LEU A 301 16.14 -9.37 7.79
N GLU A 302 15.06 -9.67 8.50
CA GLU A 302 14.52 -11.01 8.60
C GLU A 302 13.89 -11.50 7.27
N MET A 303 13.28 -10.59 6.50
CA MET A 303 12.79 -10.91 5.15
C MET A 303 13.94 -11.28 4.21
N ALA A 304 15.06 -10.53 4.23
CA ALA A 304 16.24 -10.81 3.41
C ALA A 304 16.83 -12.20 3.76
N LYS A 305 16.94 -12.53 5.05
CA LYS A 305 17.37 -13.87 5.53
C LYS A 305 16.43 -14.96 5.03
N ALA A 306 15.12 -14.82 5.29
CA ALA A 306 14.12 -15.84 4.97
C ALA A 306 14.03 -16.13 3.48
N THR A 307 14.26 -15.13 2.63
CA THR A 307 14.08 -15.23 1.17
C THR A 307 15.39 -15.36 0.38
N TRP A 308 16.53 -15.39 1.07
CA TRP A 308 17.85 -15.56 0.44
C TRP A 308 18.16 -14.50 -0.62
N VAL A 309 17.87 -13.24 -0.34
CA VAL A 309 18.15 -12.11 -1.22
C VAL A 309 19.02 -11.07 -0.51
N PRO A 310 19.88 -10.33 -1.22
CA PRO A 310 20.50 -9.12 -0.66
C PRO A 310 19.42 -8.18 -0.15
N ILE A 311 19.66 -7.53 1.00
CA ILE A 311 18.66 -6.64 1.61
C ILE A 311 18.24 -5.51 0.67
N SER A 312 19.15 -4.98 -0.16
CA SER A 312 18.86 -3.96 -1.16
C SER A 312 17.79 -4.39 -2.17
N PHE A 313 17.69 -5.69 -2.50
CA PHE A 313 16.68 -6.19 -3.43
C PHE A 313 15.25 -6.03 -2.90
N LEU A 314 15.05 -5.98 -1.58
CA LEU A 314 13.73 -5.72 -0.99
C LEU A 314 13.22 -4.30 -1.24
N VAL A 315 14.15 -3.37 -1.43
CA VAL A 315 13.87 -1.96 -1.73
C VAL A 315 13.81 -1.73 -3.24
N GLU A 316 14.76 -2.31 -3.97
CA GLU A 316 15.03 -1.99 -5.37
C GLU A 316 14.32 -2.88 -6.38
N ARG A 317 13.80 -4.04 -5.97
CA ARG A 317 13.19 -5.04 -6.86
C ARG A 317 11.77 -5.40 -6.44
N GLY A 318 10.99 -5.92 -7.39
CA GLY A 318 9.64 -6.43 -7.12
C GLY A 318 9.65 -7.72 -6.29
N GLN A 319 8.47 -8.16 -5.84
CA GLN A 319 8.31 -9.30 -4.92
C GLN A 319 8.78 -10.65 -5.50
N GLN A 320 8.80 -10.79 -6.83
CA GLN A 320 9.12 -12.07 -7.49
C GLN A 320 10.53 -12.56 -7.24
N ILE A 321 11.50 -11.65 -7.04
CA ILE A 321 12.90 -12.03 -6.82
C ILE A 321 13.08 -12.88 -5.56
N LYS A 322 12.24 -12.68 -4.54
CA LYS A 322 12.26 -13.44 -3.29
C LYS A 322 11.93 -14.91 -3.52
N VAL A 323 10.83 -15.17 -4.24
CA VAL A 323 10.41 -16.55 -4.56
C VAL A 323 11.38 -17.18 -5.53
N PHE A 324 11.85 -16.44 -6.52
CA PHE A 324 12.85 -16.93 -7.49
C PHE A 324 14.15 -17.35 -6.81
N SER A 325 14.65 -16.58 -5.83
CA SER A 325 15.84 -16.95 -5.06
C SER A 325 15.63 -18.24 -4.26
N GLN A 326 14.52 -18.36 -3.54
CA GLN A 326 14.20 -19.58 -2.78
C GLN A 326 14.05 -20.81 -3.71
N LEU A 327 13.38 -20.63 -4.85
CA LEU A 327 13.20 -21.70 -5.84
C LEU A 327 14.54 -22.17 -6.39
N THR A 328 15.40 -21.27 -6.82
CA THR A 328 16.71 -21.62 -7.42
C THR A 328 17.66 -22.22 -6.39
N LYS A 329 17.59 -21.77 -5.13
CA LYS A 329 18.31 -22.40 -4.02
C LYS A 329 17.86 -23.85 -3.81
N LYS A 330 16.54 -24.08 -3.69
CA LYS A 330 15.98 -25.42 -3.50
C LYS A 330 16.22 -26.32 -4.72
N ALA A 331 16.12 -25.77 -5.92
CA ALA A 331 16.42 -26.50 -7.16
C ALA A 331 17.85 -27.01 -7.15
N ARG A 332 18.81 -26.22 -6.73
CA ARG A 332 20.20 -26.66 -6.59
C ARG A 332 20.37 -27.76 -5.55
N GLU A 333 19.72 -27.62 -4.38
CA GLU A 333 19.79 -28.64 -3.32
C GLU A 333 19.27 -30.02 -3.79
N LEU A 334 18.21 -30.00 -4.60
CA LEU A 334 17.57 -31.23 -5.12
C LEU A 334 18.10 -31.67 -6.50
N GLY A 335 19.11 -31.00 -7.05
CA GLY A 335 19.71 -31.34 -8.33
C GLY A 335 18.90 -30.96 -9.58
N PHE A 336 17.95 -30.03 -9.47
CA PHE A 336 17.19 -29.47 -10.59
C PHE A 336 17.89 -28.26 -11.22
N MET A 337 17.68 -28.08 -12.53
CA MET A 337 18.10 -26.90 -13.26
C MET A 337 16.90 -26.03 -13.65
N VAL A 338 16.98 -24.75 -13.37
CA VAL A 338 15.89 -23.80 -13.68
C VAL A 338 16.10 -23.21 -15.08
N PRO A 339 15.13 -23.35 -16.02
CA PRO A 339 15.28 -22.82 -17.36
C PRO A 339 15.15 -21.28 -17.35
N THR A 340 15.87 -20.62 -18.25
CA THR A 340 15.63 -19.20 -18.55
C THR A 340 14.53 -19.10 -19.60
N ILE A 341 13.38 -18.55 -19.19
CA ILE A 341 12.23 -18.40 -20.09
C ILE A 341 12.39 -17.09 -20.85
N ARG A 342 12.30 -17.18 -22.19
CA ARG A 342 12.12 -16.01 -23.05
C ARG A 342 10.63 -15.82 -23.29
N TYR A 343 10.11 -14.64 -22.95
CA TYR A 343 8.70 -14.35 -23.14
C TYR A 343 8.32 -14.38 -24.63
N GLY A 344 7.32 -15.18 -24.95
CA GLY A 344 6.64 -15.14 -26.23
C GLY A 344 5.73 -13.91 -26.33
N ALA A 345 5.34 -13.58 -27.56
CA ALA A 345 4.45 -12.43 -27.84
C ALA A 345 2.99 -12.64 -27.38
N ILE A 346 2.63 -13.83 -26.90
CA ILE A 346 1.26 -14.18 -26.52
C ILE A 346 1.12 -14.04 -25.00
N PRO A 347 0.24 -13.15 -24.51
CA PRO A 347 -0.08 -13.09 -23.09
C PRO A 347 -0.69 -14.44 -22.66
N PRO A 348 -0.40 -14.93 -21.45
CA PRO A 348 -1.08 -16.11 -20.92
C PRO A 348 -2.58 -15.84 -20.79
N GLU A 349 -3.39 -16.85 -21.08
CA GLU A 349 -4.83 -16.78 -20.88
C GLU A 349 -5.16 -16.52 -19.40
N PRO A 350 -6.15 -15.67 -19.13
CA PRO A 350 -6.60 -15.45 -17.77
C PRO A 350 -7.23 -16.74 -17.22
N TYR A 351 -6.93 -17.08 -15.96
CA TYR A 351 -7.54 -18.18 -15.24
C TYR A 351 -8.46 -17.68 -14.14
N GLU A 352 -9.41 -18.51 -13.73
CA GLU A 352 -10.38 -18.18 -12.69
C GLU A 352 -9.70 -18.11 -11.31
N GLY A 353 -9.92 -17.02 -10.59
CA GLY A 353 -9.34 -16.77 -9.26
C GLY A 353 -10.11 -17.45 -8.12
N ALA A 354 -10.01 -16.87 -6.92
CA ALA A 354 -10.75 -17.30 -5.75
C ALA A 354 -12.26 -17.14 -5.92
N THR A 355 -13.05 -18.01 -5.24
CA THR A 355 -14.49 -17.79 -5.11
C THR A 355 -14.79 -16.86 -3.95
N VAL A 356 -15.88 -16.12 -4.12
CA VAL A 356 -16.53 -15.36 -3.04
C VAL A 356 -17.98 -15.80 -3.08
N LEU A 357 -18.42 -16.54 -2.04
CA LEU A 357 -19.80 -17.00 -1.93
C LEU A 357 -20.78 -15.82 -1.94
N GLU A 358 -22.04 -16.09 -2.31
CA GLU A 358 -23.06 -15.05 -2.26
C GLU A 358 -23.28 -14.57 -0.82
N ALA A 359 -23.25 -13.25 -0.65
CA ALA A 359 -23.49 -12.63 0.63
C ALA A 359 -25.00 -12.53 0.89
N GLN A 360 -25.48 -13.20 1.91
CA GLN A 360 -26.85 -13.03 2.40
C GLN A 360 -26.90 -11.79 3.28
N GLY A 361 -27.09 -10.61 2.66
CA GLY A 361 -27.10 -9.32 3.36
C GLY A 361 -28.13 -9.26 4.47
N GLY A 362 -27.76 -8.61 5.58
CA GLY A 362 -28.65 -8.44 6.73
C GLY A 362 -27.93 -8.03 8.00
N ALA A 363 -28.73 -7.72 9.03
CA ALA A 363 -28.26 -7.48 10.38
C ALA A 363 -28.50 -8.75 11.22
N TYR A 364 -27.43 -9.41 11.62
CA TYR A 364 -27.46 -10.64 12.39
C TYR A 364 -27.10 -10.33 13.84
N TYR A 365 -28.07 -10.48 14.73
CA TYR A 365 -27.87 -10.38 16.19
C TYR A 365 -27.67 -11.76 16.83
N THR A 366 -27.80 -12.84 16.03
CA THR A 366 -27.33 -14.18 16.34
C THR A 366 -25.83 -14.31 16.03
N PRO A 367 -25.08 -15.14 16.77
CA PRO A 367 -23.65 -15.32 16.49
C PRO A 367 -23.39 -15.89 15.10
N ILE A 368 -22.39 -15.33 14.43
CA ILE A 368 -21.86 -15.82 13.16
C ILE A 368 -20.43 -16.33 13.38
N THR A 369 -20.23 -17.62 13.21
CA THR A 369 -18.93 -18.28 13.40
C THR A 369 -18.09 -18.21 12.14
N ALA A 370 -16.85 -17.71 12.25
CA ALA A 370 -15.92 -17.64 11.15
C ALA A 370 -14.94 -18.83 11.19
N LEU A 371 -15.07 -19.71 10.22
CA LEU A 371 -14.14 -20.81 9.96
C LEU A 371 -13.16 -20.38 8.87
N ASP A 372 -11.86 -20.57 9.07
CA ASP A 372 -10.80 -20.09 8.15
C ASP A 372 -9.77 -21.19 7.90
N PHE A 373 -9.31 -21.33 6.64
CA PHE A 373 -8.27 -22.29 6.29
C PHE A 373 -6.88 -21.77 6.62
N GLU A 374 -6.12 -22.49 7.41
CA GLU A 374 -4.72 -22.15 7.74
C GLU A 374 -3.85 -22.13 6.47
N GLY A 375 -3.68 -20.94 5.88
CA GLY A 375 -2.87 -20.76 4.68
C GLY A 375 -3.35 -21.64 3.51
N LEU A 376 -4.57 -21.42 3.05
CA LEU A 376 -5.27 -22.24 2.04
C LEU A 376 -4.40 -22.60 0.84
N TYR A 377 -3.90 -21.63 0.08
CA TYR A 377 -3.14 -21.91 -1.15
C TYR A 377 -1.80 -22.61 -0.90
N PRO A 378 -0.97 -22.21 0.06
CA PRO A 378 0.20 -22.99 0.46
C PRO A 378 -0.13 -24.43 0.84
N SER A 379 -1.19 -24.64 1.61
CA SER A 379 -1.61 -25.98 2.06
C SER A 379 -2.11 -26.85 0.91
N ILE A 380 -2.87 -26.28 -0.05
CA ILE A 380 -3.29 -26.97 -1.28
C ILE A 380 -2.07 -27.38 -2.11
N MET A 381 -1.13 -26.47 -2.32
CA MET A 381 0.09 -26.78 -3.10
C MET A 381 0.89 -27.93 -2.48
N MET A 382 0.99 -27.98 -1.15
CA MET A 382 1.64 -29.09 -0.44
C MET A 382 0.84 -30.38 -0.52
N ALA A 383 -0.47 -30.34 -0.28
CA ALA A 383 -1.36 -31.50 -0.24
C ALA A 383 -1.43 -32.23 -1.58
N HIS A 384 -1.46 -31.48 -2.68
CA HIS A 384 -1.62 -31.99 -4.03
C HIS A 384 -0.33 -31.97 -4.85
N ASN A 385 0.80 -31.76 -4.19
CA ASN A 385 2.13 -31.73 -4.79
C ASN A 385 2.23 -30.84 -6.04
N LEU A 386 1.61 -29.63 -6.01
CA LEU A 386 1.56 -28.72 -7.17
C LEU A 386 2.87 -27.98 -7.35
N CYS A 387 3.64 -28.37 -8.34
CA CYS A 387 4.99 -27.86 -8.58
C CYS A 387 5.38 -27.92 -10.05
N TYR A 388 6.40 -27.14 -10.44
CA TYR A 388 7.07 -27.24 -11.74
C TYR A 388 7.66 -28.63 -11.99
N SER A 389 8.23 -29.24 -10.95
CA SER A 389 8.89 -30.56 -11.05
C SER A 389 7.93 -31.75 -11.08
N THR A 390 6.65 -31.52 -10.78
CA THR A 390 5.60 -32.57 -10.73
C THR A 390 4.55 -32.41 -11.81
N PHE A 391 4.48 -31.25 -12.45
CA PHE A 391 3.55 -31.00 -13.53
C PHE A 391 3.91 -31.79 -14.79
N VAL A 392 2.97 -32.57 -15.29
CA VAL A 392 3.13 -33.40 -16.51
C VAL A 392 2.91 -32.52 -17.74
N MET A 393 4.01 -32.03 -18.34
CA MET A 393 3.96 -31.24 -19.57
C MET A 393 3.77 -32.06 -20.84
N ASP A 394 4.26 -33.31 -20.85
CA ASP A 394 4.18 -34.26 -21.96
C ASP A 394 3.58 -35.59 -21.46
N GLU A 395 2.29 -35.75 -21.70
CA GLU A 395 1.51 -36.92 -21.26
C GLU A 395 2.07 -38.22 -21.80
N ARG A 396 2.60 -38.22 -23.03
CA ARG A 396 3.17 -39.43 -23.66
C ARG A 396 4.44 -39.89 -22.98
N ARG A 397 5.27 -38.95 -22.54
CA ARG A 397 6.57 -39.24 -21.91
C ARG A 397 6.46 -39.44 -20.41
N TYR A 398 5.64 -38.64 -19.73
CA TYR A 398 5.68 -38.53 -18.27
C TYR A 398 4.34 -38.80 -17.59
N GLY A 399 3.29 -39.06 -18.39
CA GLY A 399 1.94 -39.24 -17.82
C GLY A 399 1.66 -40.59 -17.20
N ASN A 400 2.57 -41.58 -17.39
CA ASN A 400 2.40 -42.94 -16.85
C ASN A 400 3.76 -43.59 -16.56
N ILE A 401 4.52 -43.01 -15.64
CA ILE A 401 5.80 -43.60 -15.19
C ILE A 401 5.51 -44.71 -14.17
N PRO A 402 6.02 -45.94 -14.35
CA PRO A 402 5.81 -47.03 -13.40
C PRO A 402 6.23 -46.63 -11.97
N GLY A 403 5.36 -46.90 -10.99
CA GLY A 403 5.63 -46.58 -9.58
C GLY A 403 5.40 -45.13 -9.18
N VAL A 404 4.91 -44.26 -10.06
CA VAL A 404 4.52 -42.90 -9.77
C VAL A 404 3.00 -42.78 -9.74
N ASN A 405 2.46 -42.23 -8.66
CA ASN A 405 1.03 -41.90 -8.56
C ASN A 405 0.79 -40.53 -9.18
N TYR A 406 -0.39 -40.34 -9.77
CA TYR A 406 -0.76 -39.07 -10.38
C TYR A 406 -2.12 -38.62 -9.88
N GLU A 407 -2.28 -37.32 -9.73
CA GLU A 407 -3.58 -36.68 -9.51
C GLU A 407 -3.89 -35.79 -10.73
N THR A 408 -5.11 -35.96 -11.26
CA THR A 408 -5.57 -35.24 -12.46
C THR A 408 -6.69 -34.28 -12.10
N PHE A 409 -6.63 -33.07 -12.63
CA PHE A 409 -7.59 -32.02 -12.41
C PHE A 409 -8.17 -31.56 -13.75
N GLU A 410 -9.50 -31.59 -13.85
CA GLU A 410 -10.23 -31.11 -15.01
C GLU A 410 -10.73 -29.68 -14.74
N LEU A 411 -10.20 -28.71 -15.47
CA LEU A 411 -10.53 -27.31 -15.37
C LEU A 411 -11.08 -26.80 -16.72
N ASN A 412 -11.79 -25.68 -16.71
CA ASN A 412 -12.34 -25.06 -17.94
C ASN A 412 -11.28 -24.76 -19.02
N GLY A 413 -10.01 -24.62 -18.64
CA GLY A 413 -8.87 -24.34 -19.54
C GLY A 413 -8.08 -25.59 -19.95
N GLY A 414 -8.49 -26.80 -19.52
CA GLY A 414 -7.80 -28.05 -19.86
C GLY A 414 -7.60 -28.99 -18.67
N THR A 415 -7.07 -30.17 -18.96
CA THR A 415 -6.76 -31.19 -17.96
C THR A 415 -5.31 -31.06 -17.53
N TYR A 416 -5.05 -30.93 -16.24
CA TYR A 416 -3.71 -30.85 -15.65
C TYR A 416 -3.43 -32.03 -14.74
N LYS A 417 -2.25 -32.60 -14.87
CA LYS A 417 -1.82 -33.80 -14.15
C LYS A 417 -0.52 -33.53 -13.40
N PHE A 418 -0.49 -33.94 -12.14
CA PHE A 418 0.67 -33.76 -11.26
C PHE A 418 1.10 -35.09 -10.64
N ALA A 419 2.39 -35.35 -10.63
CA ALA A 419 2.94 -36.52 -9.97
C ALA A 419 2.87 -36.34 -8.45
N GLN A 420 2.36 -37.35 -7.76
CA GLN A 420 2.23 -37.39 -6.32
C GLN A 420 3.40 -38.23 -5.73
N ASP A 421 3.61 -38.13 -4.42
CA ASP A 421 4.58 -38.94 -3.66
C ASP A 421 6.03 -38.88 -4.18
N VAL A 422 6.37 -37.83 -4.92
CA VAL A 422 7.73 -37.57 -5.42
C VAL A 422 8.25 -36.23 -4.86
N PRO A 423 9.58 -36.09 -4.68
CA PRO A 423 10.17 -34.82 -4.22
C PRO A 423 9.84 -33.66 -5.16
N SER A 424 9.52 -32.51 -4.59
CA SER A 424 9.12 -31.34 -5.36
C SER A 424 9.67 -30.05 -4.78
N LEU A 425 9.84 -29.02 -5.61
CA LEU A 425 10.48 -27.76 -5.21
C LEU A 425 9.55 -26.90 -4.32
N LEU A 426 8.39 -26.49 -4.85
CA LEU A 426 7.52 -25.54 -4.14
C LEU A 426 6.90 -26.11 -2.85
N PRO A 427 6.36 -27.33 -2.83
CA PRO A 427 5.88 -27.97 -1.61
C PRO A 427 6.97 -28.12 -0.54
N SER A 428 8.21 -28.46 -0.94
CA SER A 428 9.33 -28.56 0.02
C SER A 428 9.67 -27.21 0.63
N ILE A 429 9.73 -26.13 -0.16
CA ILE A 429 9.95 -24.76 0.34
C ILE A 429 8.84 -24.35 1.31
N LEU A 430 7.58 -24.62 0.94
CA LEU A 430 6.42 -24.28 1.77
C LEU A 430 6.42 -25.04 3.11
N ALA A 431 6.76 -26.32 3.10
CA ALA A 431 6.86 -27.13 4.32
C ALA A 431 7.96 -26.60 5.26
N GLU A 432 9.13 -26.27 4.73
CA GLU A 432 10.23 -25.68 5.50
C GLU A 432 9.83 -24.32 6.09
N LEU A 433 9.23 -23.42 5.30
CA LEU A 433 8.78 -22.12 5.76
C LEU A 433 7.69 -22.23 6.84
N LYS A 434 6.77 -23.21 6.71
CA LYS A 434 5.73 -23.49 7.73
C LYS A 434 6.37 -23.93 9.05
N GLN A 435 7.36 -24.81 8.97
CA GLN A 435 8.11 -25.29 10.16
C GLN A 435 8.91 -24.15 10.81
N PHE A 436 9.62 -23.35 10.04
CA PHE A 436 10.37 -22.20 10.54
C PHE A 436 9.48 -21.16 11.18
N ARG A 437 8.31 -20.89 10.60
CA ARG A 437 7.32 -20.00 11.19
C ARG A 437 6.80 -20.52 12.52
N LYS A 438 6.49 -21.81 12.62
CA LYS A 438 6.05 -22.45 13.87
C LYS A 438 7.11 -22.32 14.97
N GLN A 439 8.38 -22.52 14.62
CA GLN A 439 9.48 -22.35 15.57
C GLN A 439 9.62 -20.87 15.99
N ALA A 440 9.62 -19.93 15.04
CA ALA A 440 9.73 -18.50 15.33
C ALA A 440 8.59 -17.98 16.24
N LYS A 441 7.37 -18.50 16.08
CA LYS A 441 6.25 -18.19 17.00
C LYS A 441 6.50 -18.71 18.43
N LYS A 442 7.10 -19.88 18.58
CA LYS A 442 7.46 -20.42 19.92
C LYS A 442 8.56 -19.56 20.57
N ASP A 443 9.59 -19.22 19.79
CA ASP A 443 10.69 -18.38 20.26
C ASP A 443 10.19 -16.99 20.65
N MET A 444 9.28 -16.41 19.87
CA MET A 444 8.62 -15.14 20.17
C MET A 444 7.82 -15.17 21.48
N ALA A 445 7.13 -16.27 21.75
CA ALA A 445 6.34 -16.42 22.98
C ALA A 445 7.24 -16.52 24.22
N ALA A 446 8.45 -17.06 24.09
CA ALA A 446 9.43 -17.18 25.16
C ALA A 446 10.31 -15.93 25.34
N ALA A 447 10.35 -15.04 24.35
CA ALA A 447 11.22 -13.86 24.33
C ALA A 447 10.53 -12.61 24.88
N THR A 448 11.34 -11.65 25.34
CA THR A 448 10.90 -10.32 25.80
C THR A 448 11.70 -9.21 25.11
N GLY A 449 11.22 -7.97 25.18
CA GLY A 449 11.91 -6.78 24.65
C GLY A 449 12.29 -6.92 23.16
N PHE A 450 13.48 -6.45 22.80
CA PHE A 450 13.97 -6.40 21.43
C PHE A 450 13.98 -7.76 20.72
N MET A 451 14.33 -8.85 21.42
CA MET A 451 14.33 -10.20 20.83
C MET A 451 12.93 -10.68 20.44
N LYS A 452 11.89 -10.27 21.19
CA LYS A 452 10.50 -10.56 20.82
C LYS A 452 10.13 -9.88 19.49
N GLU A 453 10.58 -8.66 19.28
CA GLU A 453 10.40 -7.94 18.00
C GLU A 453 11.14 -8.63 16.84
N VAL A 454 12.37 -9.10 17.07
CA VAL A 454 13.14 -9.88 16.08
C VAL A 454 12.38 -11.15 15.67
N TYR A 455 11.91 -11.93 16.63
CA TYR A 455 11.17 -13.15 16.32
C TYR A 455 9.80 -12.88 15.70
N ASN A 456 9.15 -11.75 16.02
CA ASN A 456 7.95 -11.32 15.33
C ASN A 456 8.24 -10.98 13.87
N GLY A 457 9.30 -10.21 13.58
CA GLY A 457 9.76 -9.95 12.21
C GLY A 457 10.04 -11.25 11.44
N LYS A 458 10.71 -12.20 12.08
CA LYS A 458 11.05 -13.53 11.52
C LYS A 458 9.80 -14.33 11.14
N GLN A 459 8.81 -14.47 12.03
CA GLN A 459 7.59 -15.22 11.73
C GLN A 459 6.73 -14.54 10.64
N LEU A 460 6.71 -13.19 10.61
CA LEU A 460 6.03 -12.42 9.57
C LEU A 460 6.71 -12.60 8.20
N ALA A 461 8.04 -12.59 8.14
CA ALA A 461 8.80 -12.84 6.94
C ALA A 461 8.45 -14.20 6.32
N TYR A 462 8.39 -15.25 7.14
CA TYR A 462 7.99 -16.57 6.67
C TYR A 462 6.53 -16.60 6.18
N LYS A 463 5.60 -15.95 6.90
CA LYS A 463 4.19 -15.84 6.48
C LYS A 463 4.05 -15.18 5.10
N VAL A 464 4.69 -14.04 4.92
CA VAL A 464 4.63 -13.27 3.66
C VAL A 464 5.29 -14.05 2.53
N SER A 465 6.42 -14.73 2.80
CA SER A 465 7.10 -15.56 1.80
C SER A 465 6.21 -16.70 1.31
N MET A 466 5.59 -17.47 2.22
CA MET A 466 4.67 -18.56 1.84
C MET A 466 3.52 -18.05 0.97
N ASN A 467 2.87 -16.96 1.36
CA ASN A 467 1.73 -16.40 0.63
C ASN A 467 2.11 -15.82 -0.74
N SER A 468 3.40 -15.53 -0.98
CA SER A 468 3.89 -14.99 -2.25
C SER A 468 4.10 -16.07 -3.32
N ILE A 469 4.23 -17.35 -2.95
CA ILE A 469 4.60 -18.46 -3.87
C ILE A 469 3.49 -18.71 -4.90
N TYR A 470 2.24 -18.78 -4.47
CA TYR A 470 1.11 -18.91 -5.39
C TYR A 470 1.08 -17.77 -6.43
N GLY A 471 1.15 -16.51 -5.98
CA GLY A 471 1.13 -15.35 -6.86
C GLY A 471 2.32 -15.30 -7.84
N PHE A 472 3.46 -15.87 -7.48
CA PHE A 472 4.61 -16.00 -8.36
C PHE A 472 4.32 -16.92 -9.57
N THR A 473 3.66 -18.04 -9.35
CA THR A 473 3.31 -18.99 -10.43
C THR A 473 2.23 -18.44 -11.36
N GLY A 474 1.30 -17.66 -10.84
CA GLY A 474 0.18 -17.07 -11.59
C GLY A 474 0.52 -15.77 -12.34
N ALA A 475 1.69 -15.19 -12.12
CA ALA A 475 2.09 -13.93 -12.76
C ALA A 475 2.54 -14.17 -14.21
N GLY A 476 1.65 -14.02 -15.17
CA GLY A 476 1.91 -14.32 -16.59
C GLY A 476 3.09 -13.60 -17.23
N LYS A 477 3.47 -12.41 -16.73
CA LYS A 477 4.69 -11.67 -17.09
C LYS A 477 5.80 -11.82 -16.04
N GLY A 478 5.68 -12.83 -15.18
CA GLY A 478 6.63 -13.11 -14.11
C GLY A 478 7.93 -13.76 -14.58
N ILE A 479 8.86 -14.00 -13.67
CA ILE A 479 10.17 -14.61 -13.99
C ILE A 479 10.01 -16.06 -14.44
N LEU A 480 9.09 -16.81 -13.83
CA LEU A 480 8.83 -18.22 -14.11
C LEU A 480 7.32 -18.53 -13.98
N PRO A 481 6.47 -18.09 -14.90
CA PRO A 481 5.03 -18.32 -14.86
C PRO A 481 4.68 -19.79 -15.10
N CYS A 482 3.67 -20.30 -14.38
CA CYS A 482 3.08 -21.61 -14.59
C CYS A 482 1.58 -21.58 -14.26
N VAL A 483 0.77 -21.18 -15.22
CA VAL A 483 -0.69 -21.09 -15.08
C VAL A 483 -1.33 -22.40 -14.60
N PRO A 484 -0.91 -23.61 -15.06
CA PRO A 484 -1.42 -24.88 -14.54
C PRO A 484 -1.36 -25.01 -13.02
N ILE A 485 -0.25 -24.60 -12.39
CA ILE A 485 -0.12 -24.62 -10.90
C ILE A 485 -1.10 -23.64 -10.28
N ALA A 486 -1.13 -22.41 -10.78
CA ALA A 486 -1.98 -21.35 -10.21
C ALA A 486 -3.47 -21.65 -10.36
N SER A 487 -3.91 -22.06 -11.54
CA SER A 487 -5.31 -22.40 -11.82
C SER A 487 -5.81 -23.62 -11.04
N THR A 488 -4.97 -24.67 -10.90
CA THR A 488 -5.30 -25.83 -10.07
C THR A 488 -5.40 -25.46 -8.59
N THR A 489 -4.51 -24.60 -8.10
CA THR A 489 -4.55 -24.12 -6.71
C THR A 489 -5.85 -23.38 -6.41
N THR A 490 -6.28 -22.44 -7.27
CA THR A 490 -7.54 -21.72 -7.08
C THR A 490 -8.76 -22.60 -7.26
N PHE A 491 -8.72 -23.54 -8.22
CA PHE A 491 -9.79 -24.53 -8.43
C PHE A 491 -10.04 -25.36 -7.17
N LYS A 492 -8.98 -25.94 -6.59
CA LYS A 492 -9.10 -26.69 -5.33
C LYS A 492 -9.57 -25.83 -4.18
N GLY A 493 -9.11 -24.59 -4.10
CA GLY A 493 -9.59 -23.65 -3.08
C GLY A 493 -11.09 -23.40 -3.17
N ARG A 494 -11.62 -23.20 -4.38
CA ARG A 494 -13.07 -23.07 -4.61
C ARG A 494 -13.84 -24.33 -4.20
N SER A 495 -13.38 -25.50 -4.65
CA SER A 495 -13.99 -26.79 -4.30
C SER A 495 -14.05 -26.99 -2.79
N MET A 496 -12.95 -26.70 -2.06
CA MET A 496 -12.90 -26.87 -0.60
C MET A 496 -13.87 -25.94 0.14
N ILE A 497 -14.04 -24.71 -0.31
CA ILE A 497 -15.01 -23.77 0.27
C ILE A 497 -16.44 -24.25 0.03
N GLU A 498 -16.75 -24.73 -1.15
CA GLU A 498 -18.08 -25.29 -1.50
C GLU A 498 -18.36 -26.58 -0.71
N GLU A 499 -17.42 -27.52 -0.65
CA GLU A 499 -17.51 -28.75 0.14
C GLU A 499 -17.70 -28.45 1.64
N THR A 500 -17.01 -27.46 2.18
CA THR A 500 -17.18 -27.01 3.58
C THR A 500 -18.58 -26.50 3.82
N LYS A 501 -19.10 -25.64 2.91
CA LYS A 501 -20.48 -25.13 2.99
C LYS A 501 -21.48 -26.26 2.98
N GLU A 502 -21.41 -27.14 2.00
CA GLU A 502 -22.35 -28.27 1.85
C GLU A 502 -22.33 -29.21 3.06
N TYR A 503 -21.13 -29.49 3.58
CA TYR A 503 -20.96 -30.34 4.76
C TYR A 503 -21.61 -29.72 6.00
N VAL A 504 -21.33 -28.44 6.27
CA VAL A 504 -21.85 -27.74 7.46
C VAL A 504 -23.38 -27.63 7.38
N GLU A 505 -23.96 -27.21 6.25
CA GLU A 505 -25.40 -27.05 6.09
C GLU A 505 -26.15 -28.38 6.17
N LYS A 506 -25.51 -29.51 5.81
CA LYS A 506 -26.06 -30.85 5.86
C LYS A 506 -25.99 -31.50 7.24
N ASN A 507 -24.86 -31.35 7.94
CA ASN A 507 -24.57 -32.14 9.14
C ASN A 507 -24.82 -31.36 10.45
N PHE A 508 -25.00 -30.04 10.39
CA PHE A 508 -25.35 -29.22 11.54
C PHE A 508 -26.78 -28.68 11.37
N PRO A 509 -27.75 -29.26 12.07
CA PRO A 509 -29.17 -28.87 11.91
C PRO A 509 -29.37 -27.37 12.12
N GLY A 510 -30.06 -26.72 11.18
CA GLY A 510 -30.32 -25.27 11.24
C GLY A 510 -29.17 -24.37 10.86
N ALA A 511 -27.96 -24.91 10.62
CA ALA A 511 -26.84 -24.14 10.19
C ALA A 511 -27.03 -23.54 8.78
N LYS A 512 -26.61 -22.30 8.60
CA LYS A 512 -26.64 -21.58 7.31
C LYS A 512 -25.33 -20.84 7.07
N VAL A 513 -24.75 -21.03 5.91
CA VAL A 513 -23.59 -20.26 5.46
C VAL A 513 -24.07 -18.93 4.91
N ARG A 514 -23.79 -17.86 5.63
CA ARG A 514 -24.22 -16.50 5.28
C ARG A 514 -23.30 -15.81 4.30
N TYR A 515 -22.01 -16.15 4.33
CA TYR A 515 -20.99 -15.57 3.47
C TYR A 515 -19.70 -16.44 3.47
N GLY A 516 -18.86 -16.26 2.48
CA GLY A 516 -17.53 -16.86 2.42
C GLY A 516 -16.63 -16.11 1.46
N ASP A 517 -15.36 -15.93 1.83
CA ASP A 517 -14.40 -15.17 1.02
C ASP A 517 -13.03 -15.85 0.99
N THR A 518 -12.70 -16.40 -0.16
CA THR A 518 -11.40 -17.00 -0.48
C THR A 518 -11.03 -18.20 0.39
N ASP A 519 -10.78 -18.03 1.67
CA ASP A 519 -10.32 -19.01 2.65
C ASP A 519 -11.20 -19.11 3.89
N SER A 520 -12.26 -18.30 3.98
CA SER A 520 -13.15 -18.27 5.14
C SER A 520 -14.60 -18.56 4.80
N VAL A 521 -15.31 -19.16 5.77
CA VAL A 521 -16.74 -19.46 5.72
C VAL A 521 -17.42 -18.93 6.98
N MET A 522 -18.45 -18.09 6.80
CA MET A 522 -19.23 -17.46 7.87
C MET A 522 -20.52 -18.23 8.09
N VAL A 523 -20.62 -18.93 9.23
CA VAL A 523 -21.73 -19.85 9.54
C VAL A 523 -22.60 -19.29 10.66
N GLU A 524 -23.88 -19.21 10.44
CA GLU A 524 -24.88 -19.05 11.49
C GLU A 524 -25.34 -20.44 11.92
N PHE A 525 -25.05 -20.83 13.17
CA PHE A 525 -25.55 -22.06 13.77
C PHE A 525 -26.88 -21.82 14.48
N ASP A 526 -27.73 -22.85 14.58
CA ASP A 526 -28.87 -22.80 15.45
C ASP A 526 -28.44 -22.91 16.92
N VAL A 527 -28.58 -21.83 17.64
CA VAL A 527 -28.20 -21.74 19.06
C VAL A 527 -29.31 -22.18 20.03
N GLY A 528 -30.40 -22.72 19.52
CA GLY A 528 -31.48 -23.31 20.36
C GLY A 528 -32.16 -22.28 21.28
N GLY A 529 -32.37 -21.04 20.82
CA GLY A 529 -33.00 -19.96 21.59
C GLY A 529 -32.09 -19.29 22.64
N ARG A 530 -30.79 -19.64 22.75
CA ARG A 530 -29.83 -18.95 23.60
C ARG A 530 -29.62 -17.53 23.13
N THR A 531 -29.28 -16.65 24.06
CA THR A 531 -29.03 -15.23 23.77
C THR A 531 -27.75 -14.74 24.48
N GLY A 532 -27.22 -13.60 24.01
CA GLY A 532 -26.04 -12.98 24.63
C GLY A 532 -24.81 -13.88 24.65
N MET A 533 -24.08 -13.91 25.77
CA MET A 533 -22.83 -14.65 25.90
C MET A 533 -22.99 -16.16 25.75
N GLU A 534 -24.09 -16.73 26.31
CA GLU A 534 -24.38 -18.16 26.19
C GLU A 534 -24.53 -18.61 24.71
N ALA A 535 -25.12 -17.77 23.88
CA ALA A 535 -25.24 -18.04 22.45
C ALA A 535 -23.86 -17.99 21.74
N ILE A 536 -23.00 -17.05 22.12
CA ILE A 536 -21.65 -16.89 21.57
C ILE A 536 -20.78 -18.10 21.92
N GLU A 537 -20.75 -18.50 23.19
CA GLU A 537 -20.02 -19.69 23.67
C GLU A 537 -20.49 -20.96 22.97
N TYR A 538 -21.80 -21.15 22.89
CA TYR A 538 -22.37 -22.33 22.21
C TYR A 538 -22.03 -22.36 20.71
N SER A 539 -22.09 -21.19 20.05
CA SER A 539 -21.68 -21.06 18.64
C SER A 539 -20.19 -21.31 18.43
N TRP A 540 -19.37 -20.96 19.42
CA TRP A 540 -17.93 -21.29 19.43
C TRP A 540 -17.70 -22.80 19.47
N ASP A 541 -18.34 -23.51 20.42
CA ASP A 541 -18.21 -24.97 20.57
C ASP A 541 -18.68 -25.73 19.31
N LEU A 542 -19.77 -25.27 18.67
CA LEU A 542 -20.23 -25.81 17.39
C LEU A 542 -19.22 -25.54 16.26
N GLY A 543 -18.60 -24.37 16.29
CA GLY A 543 -17.57 -23.98 15.33
C GLY A 543 -16.30 -24.84 15.43
N GLU A 544 -15.82 -25.15 16.65
CA GLU A 544 -14.68 -26.05 16.87
C GLU A 544 -14.98 -27.44 16.30
N LYS A 545 -16.17 -27.96 16.61
CA LYS A 545 -16.62 -29.26 16.09
C LYS A 545 -16.72 -29.26 14.56
N ALA A 546 -17.29 -28.22 13.96
CA ALA A 546 -17.41 -28.10 12.51
C ALA A 546 -16.05 -28.01 11.83
N ALA A 547 -15.11 -27.27 12.43
CA ALA A 547 -13.74 -27.15 11.95
C ALA A 547 -12.99 -28.49 11.94
N GLU A 548 -13.11 -29.27 13.02
CA GLU A 548 -12.52 -30.60 13.12
C GLU A 548 -13.10 -31.57 12.08
N GLU A 549 -14.42 -31.66 12.01
CA GLU A 549 -15.11 -32.55 11.08
C GLU A 549 -14.82 -32.19 9.61
N CYS A 550 -14.85 -30.90 9.25
CA CYS A 550 -14.51 -30.45 7.90
C CYS A 550 -13.04 -30.68 7.55
N THR A 551 -12.12 -30.48 8.51
CA THR A 551 -10.70 -30.77 8.29
C THR A 551 -10.46 -32.21 7.87
N ALA A 552 -11.22 -33.17 8.43
CA ALA A 552 -11.11 -34.57 8.08
C ALA A 552 -11.49 -34.92 6.63
N LEU A 553 -12.21 -34.04 5.93
CA LEU A 553 -12.58 -34.20 4.52
C LEU A 553 -11.41 -33.95 3.57
N PHE A 554 -10.42 -33.19 4.00
CA PHE A 554 -9.36 -32.68 3.14
C PHE A 554 -8.03 -33.37 3.33
N LYS A 555 -7.29 -33.48 2.22
CA LYS A 555 -5.93 -34.02 2.21
C LYS A 555 -4.99 -33.12 3.05
N LYS A 556 -4.25 -33.71 3.99
CA LYS A 556 -3.27 -32.98 4.80
C LYS A 556 -2.20 -32.34 3.91
N PRO A 557 -1.68 -31.14 4.24
CA PRO A 557 -1.82 -30.39 5.49
C PRO A 557 -2.94 -29.32 5.51
N ASN A 558 -3.98 -29.46 4.68
CA ASN A 558 -5.12 -28.54 4.76
C ASN A 558 -5.77 -28.67 6.14
N ASN A 559 -6.04 -27.54 6.77
CA ASN A 559 -6.60 -27.43 8.10
C ASN A 559 -7.59 -26.28 8.14
N LEU A 560 -8.83 -26.57 8.51
CA LEU A 560 -9.86 -25.56 8.78
C LEU A 560 -9.86 -25.29 10.28
N GLU A 561 -9.82 -24.04 10.68
CA GLU A 561 -9.80 -23.62 12.08
C GLU A 561 -10.97 -22.70 12.39
N LEU A 562 -11.47 -22.76 13.60
CA LEU A 562 -12.29 -21.70 14.15
C LEU A 562 -11.40 -20.51 14.48
N GLU A 563 -11.60 -19.39 13.80
CA GLU A 563 -10.80 -18.18 14.03
C GLU A 563 -11.46 -17.27 15.08
N LYS A 564 -12.79 -17.06 14.95
CA LYS A 564 -13.51 -16.06 15.74
C LYS A 564 -15.03 -16.27 15.62
N VAL A 565 -15.78 -15.62 16.50
CA VAL A 565 -17.24 -15.49 16.42
C VAL A 565 -17.59 -14.02 16.33
N TYR A 566 -18.50 -13.67 15.43
CA TYR A 566 -19.04 -12.32 15.27
C TYR A 566 -20.43 -12.23 15.91
N CYS A 567 -20.64 -11.26 16.78
CA CYS A 567 -21.95 -10.99 17.36
C CYS A 567 -22.02 -9.56 17.97
N PRO A 568 -22.88 -8.67 17.43
CA PRO A 568 -23.65 -8.79 16.18
C PRO A 568 -22.80 -8.71 14.91
N TYR A 569 -23.37 -9.13 13.77
CA TYR A 569 -22.73 -9.14 12.45
C TYR A 569 -23.62 -8.44 11.42
N PHE A 570 -23.11 -7.40 10.80
CA PHE A 570 -23.78 -6.65 9.74
C PHE A 570 -23.10 -6.95 8.41
N LEU A 571 -23.77 -7.69 7.56
CA LEU A 571 -23.31 -8.05 6.22
C LEU A 571 -24.07 -7.20 5.18
N TYR A 572 -23.34 -6.36 4.45
CA TYR A 572 -23.89 -5.49 3.42
C TYR A 572 -23.82 -6.11 2.03
N SER A 573 -22.67 -6.65 1.69
CA SER A 573 -22.40 -7.32 0.42
C SER A 573 -21.05 -8.03 0.48
N LYS A 574 -20.66 -8.70 -0.60
CA LYS A 574 -19.34 -9.31 -0.73
C LYS A 574 -18.23 -8.30 -0.33
N LYS A 575 -17.37 -8.69 0.59
CA LYS A 575 -16.23 -7.90 1.13
C LYS A 575 -16.64 -6.59 1.86
N ARG A 576 -17.91 -6.47 2.28
CA ARG A 576 -18.42 -5.29 2.99
C ARG A 576 -19.25 -5.71 4.20
N TYR A 577 -18.64 -5.66 5.39
CA TYR A 577 -19.30 -6.00 6.65
C TYR A 577 -18.71 -5.25 7.85
N ALA A 578 -19.43 -5.24 8.96
CA ALA A 578 -18.98 -4.79 10.27
C ALA A 578 -19.53 -5.69 11.37
N ALA A 579 -18.69 -5.99 12.38
CA ALA A 579 -19.07 -6.91 13.44
C ALA A 579 -18.29 -6.68 14.73
N LYS A 580 -18.86 -7.00 15.88
CA LYS A 580 -18.10 -7.21 17.11
C LYS A 580 -17.45 -8.60 17.07
N LEU A 581 -16.13 -8.63 17.20
CA LEU A 581 -15.33 -9.84 17.15
C LEU A 581 -15.08 -10.38 18.54
N TRP A 582 -15.34 -11.69 18.71
CA TRP A 582 -15.17 -12.42 19.94
C TRP A 582 -14.17 -13.56 19.76
N THR A 583 -13.26 -13.71 20.72
CA THR A 583 -12.32 -14.83 20.80
C THR A 583 -12.32 -15.42 22.20
N ARG A 584 -11.92 -16.70 22.30
CA ARG A 584 -11.76 -17.40 23.57
C ARG A 584 -10.30 -17.33 24.00
N ASP A 585 -10.04 -16.88 25.23
CA ASP A 585 -8.70 -16.85 25.78
C ASP A 585 -8.22 -18.22 26.27
N LYS A 586 -7.03 -18.28 26.86
CA LYS A 586 -6.42 -19.53 27.36
C LYS A 586 -7.10 -20.07 28.59
N GLU A 587 -7.78 -19.22 29.31
CA GLU A 587 -8.55 -19.54 30.51
C GLU A 587 -9.94 -20.06 30.13
N GLY A 588 -10.36 -19.96 28.87
CA GLY A 588 -11.64 -20.41 28.36
C GLY A 588 -12.72 -19.32 28.32
N GLU A 589 -12.39 -18.10 28.68
CA GLU A 589 -13.32 -16.97 28.74
C GLU A 589 -13.47 -16.30 27.37
N MET A 590 -14.70 -15.91 27.05
CA MET A 590 -15.01 -15.18 25.80
C MET A 590 -14.75 -13.68 25.98
N ASN A 591 -13.93 -13.11 25.13
CA ASN A 591 -13.57 -11.69 25.15
C ASN A 591 -13.95 -11.01 23.83
N MET A 592 -14.53 -9.82 23.93
CA MET A 592 -14.73 -8.94 22.79
C MET A 592 -13.45 -8.16 22.50
N ASP A 593 -12.78 -8.47 21.40
CA ASP A 593 -11.47 -7.90 21.07
C ASP A 593 -11.61 -6.50 20.47
N TYR A 594 -12.35 -6.38 19.37
CA TYR A 594 -12.57 -5.12 18.66
C TYR A 594 -13.72 -5.23 17.64
N ILE A 595 -14.08 -4.09 17.06
CA ILE A 595 -15.05 -4.05 15.96
C ILE A 595 -14.28 -4.25 14.64
N ASP A 596 -14.51 -5.38 13.98
CA ASP A 596 -13.93 -5.68 12.66
C ASP A 596 -14.77 -5.05 11.54
N ILE A 597 -14.16 -4.18 10.73
CA ILE A 597 -14.82 -3.46 9.64
C ILE A 597 -14.09 -3.73 8.34
N LYS A 598 -14.79 -4.28 7.35
CA LYS A 598 -14.25 -4.54 6.02
C LYS A 598 -15.02 -3.80 4.93
N GLY A 599 -14.30 -3.11 4.06
CA GLY A 599 -14.81 -2.53 2.82
C GLY A 599 -15.86 -1.42 2.94
N LEU A 600 -16.25 -1.02 4.15
CA LEU A 600 -17.19 0.08 4.41
C LEU A 600 -16.51 1.44 4.34
N GLN A 601 -17.29 2.51 4.22
CA GLN A 601 -16.79 3.87 4.09
C GLN A 601 -15.95 4.34 5.28
N VAL A 602 -16.16 3.79 6.46
CA VAL A 602 -15.36 4.07 7.67
C VAL A 602 -13.86 3.83 7.41
N VAL A 603 -13.51 2.76 6.68
CA VAL A 603 -12.12 2.37 6.40
C VAL A 603 -11.63 2.79 5.00
N ARG A 604 -12.50 3.39 4.18
CA ARG A 604 -12.15 3.83 2.82
C ARG A 604 -11.67 5.27 2.82
N ARG A 605 -10.60 5.53 2.08
CA ARG A 605 -9.96 6.85 1.97
C ARG A 605 -10.48 7.72 0.81
N ASP A 606 -11.50 7.25 0.09
CA ASP A 606 -12.09 7.95 -1.06
C ASP A 606 -13.26 8.86 -0.67
N ASN A 607 -13.57 8.96 0.65
CA ASN A 607 -14.56 9.87 1.18
C ASN A 607 -13.96 10.81 2.25
N THR A 608 -14.74 11.81 2.67
CA THR A 608 -14.33 12.82 3.65
C THR A 608 -14.15 12.22 5.05
N VAL A 609 -13.34 12.86 5.88
CA VAL A 609 -13.18 12.48 7.30
C VAL A 609 -14.52 12.54 8.01
N PHE A 610 -15.30 13.60 7.78
CA PHE A 610 -16.64 13.78 8.35
C PHE A 610 -17.56 12.58 8.08
N VAL A 611 -17.71 12.17 6.82
CA VAL A 611 -18.57 11.02 6.48
C VAL A 611 -18.06 9.72 7.11
N ARG A 612 -16.75 9.54 7.22
CA ARG A 612 -16.16 8.36 7.89
C ARG A 612 -16.45 8.35 9.39
N GLU A 613 -16.37 9.51 10.04
CA GLU A 613 -16.71 9.66 11.47
C GLU A 613 -18.19 9.37 11.71
N VAL A 614 -19.08 9.96 10.91
CA VAL A 614 -20.53 9.69 11.00
C VAL A 614 -20.84 8.21 10.76
N CYS A 615 -20.22 7.59 9.76
CA CYS A 615 -20.39 6.15 9.53
C CYS A 615 -19.92 5.32 10.73
N LYS A 616 -18.84 5.76 11.42
CA LYS A 616 -18.35 5.08 12.63
C LYS A 616 -19.34 5.25 13.79
N GLU A 617 -19.77 6.48 14.07
CA GLU A 617 -20.79 6.77 15.10
C GLU A 617 -22.07 5.95 14.89
N LEU A 618 -22.55 5.86 13.64
CA LEU A 618 -23.71 5.05 13.29
C LEU A 618 -23.46 3.55 13.48
N LEU A 619 -22.28 3.06 13.11
CA LEU A 619 -21.91 1.64 13.35
C LEU A 619 -21.87 1.33 14.85
N ASP A 620 -21.34 2.20 15.67
CA ASP A 620 -21.30 2.00 17.12
C ASP A 620 -22.75 1.89 17.67
N VAL A 621 -23.68 2.72 17.21
CA VAL A 621 -25.10 2.68 17.63
C VAL A 621 -25.80 1.40 17.14
N VAL A 622 -25.62 1.02 15.85
CA VAL A 622 -26.32 -0.16 15.29
C VAL A 622 -25.77 -1.49 15.83
N LEU A 623 -24.50 -1.52 16.25
CA LEU A 623 -23.88 -2.69 16.87
C LEU A 623 -24.27 -2.84 18.37
N GLU A 624 -24.89 -1.83 18.99
CA GLU A 624 -25.38 -1.93 20.36
C GLU A 624 -26.85 -2.39 20.43
N SER A 625 -27.68 -2.00 19.47
CA SER A 625 -29.13 -2.27 19.52
C SER A 625 -29.72 -2.44 18.13
N SER A 626 -30.72 -3.33 18.03
CA SER A 626 -31.55 -3.51 16.84
C SER A 626 -32.61 -2.44 16.64
N ASP A 627 -32.74 -1.48 17.56
CA ASP A 627 -33.68 -0.35 17.43
C ASP A 627 -33.21 0.60 16.31
N PRO A 628 -34.03 0.80 15.26
CA PRO A 628 -33.68 1.73 14.19
C PRO A 628 -33.88 3.22 14.56
N GLY A 629 -34.48 3.56 15.68
CA GLY A 629 -34.79 4.93 16.10
C GLY A 629 -33.52 5.80 16.29
N PRO A 630 -32.61 5.42 17.21
CA PRO A 630 -31.41 6.19 17.50
C PRO A 630 -30.52 6.43 16.28
N PRO A 631 -30.21 5.44 15.42
CA PRO A 631 -29.37 5.68 14.24
C PRO A 631 -30.05 6.58 13.19
N LYS A 632 -31.39 6.52 13.04
CA LYS A 632 -32.14 7.44 12.17
C LYS A 632 -31.99 8.90 12.65
N GLN A 633 -32.15 9.14 13.94
CA GLN A 633 -32.05 10.46 14.54
C GLN A 633 -30.62 11.02 14.40
N LEU A 634 -29.61 10.22 14.70
CA LEU A 634 -28.21 10.60 14.55
C LEU A 634 -27.85 10.95 13.10
N ALA A 635 -28.29 10.13 12.14
CA ALA A 635 -28.06 10.38 10.72
C ALA A 635 -28.70 11.70 10.24
N LEU A 636 -29.92 12.00 10.70
CA LEU A 636 -30.61 13.23 10.37
C LEU A 636 -29.90 14.47 10.96
N GLU A 637 -29.51 14.39 12.23
CA GLU A 637 -28.76 15.46 12.90
C GLU A 637 -27.46 15.79 12.18
N ARG A 638 -26.67 14.80 11.84
CA ARG A 638 -25.40 14.98 11.11
C ARG A 638 -25.60 15.54 9.70
N ALA A 639 -26.70 15.22 9.04
CA ALA A 639 -27.07 15.80 7.75
C ALA A 639 -27.42 17.29 7.85
N ILE A 640 -28.14 17.67 8.90
CA ILE A 640 -28.48 19.09 9.19
C ILE A 640 -27.21 19.87 9.45
N ASN A 641 -26.35 19.41 10.38
CA ASN A 641 -25.07 20.07 10.70
C ASN A 641 -24.20 20.31 9.46
N LEU A 642 -24.19 19.33 8.52
CA LEU A 642 -23.49 19.48 7.24
C LEU A 642 -24.09 20.59 6.38
N LEU A 643 -25.41 20.63 6.23
CA LEU A 643 -26.10 21.60 5.38
C LEU A 643 -26.03 23.02 5.94
N GLU A 644 -26.02 23.19 7.27
CA GLU A 644 -25.86 24.47 7.98
C GLU A 644 -24.42 24.97 7.99
N GLY A 645 -23.45 24.14 7.57
CA GLY A 645 -22.03 24.50 7.49
C GLY A 645 -21.30 24.46 8.82
N GLU A 646 -21.83 23.76 9.81
CA GLU A 646 -21.22 23.61 11.14
C GLU A 646 -20.04 22.62 11.15
N VAL A 647 -19.86 21.84 10.04
CA VAL A 647 -18.77 20.89 9.90
C VAL A 647 -17.46 21.61 9.58
N PRO A 648 -16.39 21.40 10.36
CA PRO A 648 -15.08 21.99 10.08
C PRO A 648 -14.59 21.65 8.66
N VAL A 649 -14.08 22.64 7.95
CA VAL A 649 -13.63 22.53 6.56
C VAL A 649 -12.59 21.41 6.37
N ASP A 650 -11.69 21.25 7.34
CA ASP A 650 -10.67 20.20 7.30
C ASP A 650 -11.25 18.80 7.22
N LYS A 651 -12.41 18.56 7.82
CA LYS A 651 -13.12 17.28 7.77
C LYS A 651 -13.83 17.03 6.44
N LEU A 652 -13.92 18.03 5.55
CA LEU A 652 -14.54 17.94 4.23
C LEU A 652 -13.53 17.74 3.10
N ILE A 653 -12.23 17.79 3.39
CA ILE A 653 -11.17 17.59 2.41
C ILE A 653 -11.19 16.14 1.92
N LEU A 654 -11.23 16.00 0.60
CA LEU A 654 -11.09 14.74 -0.12
C LEU A 654 -9.65 14.58 -0.60
N SER A 655 -9.16 13.36 -0.75
CA SER A 655 -7.86 13.13 -1.36
C SER A 655 -7.84 11.89 -2.25
N GLN A 656 -7.21 12.00 -3.41
CA GLN A 656 -7.06 10.88 -4.36
C GLN A 656 -5.63 10.78 -4.86
N GLN A 657 -5.17 9.55 -5.10
CA GLN A 657 -3.84 9.31 -5.62
C GLN A 657 -3.77 9.68 -7.09
N LEU A 658 -2.73 10.42 -7.45
CA LEU A 658 -2.44 10.81 -8.83
C LEU A 658 -1.77 9.65 -9.57
N GLY A 659 -2.30 9.28 -10.74
CA GLY A 659 -1.69 8.31 -11.64
C GLY A 659 -0.83 8.98 -12.70
N ASP A 660 -0.03 8.19 -13.44
CA ASP A 660 0.85 8.70 -14.50
C ASP A 660 0.07 9.23 -15.72
N SER A 661 -1.02 8.58 -16.06
CA SER A 661 -1.86 8.96 -17.20
C SER A 661 -3.32 8.61 -16.95
N TYR A 662 -4.20 9.36 -17.58
CA TYR A 662 -5.65 9.19 -17.48
C TYR A 662 -6.31 9.16 -18.85
N LYS A 663 -7.18 8.17 -19.08
CA LYS A 663 -8.06 8.15 -20.26
C LYS A 663 -9.07 9.29 -20.24
N ASN A 664 -9.49 9.70 -19.05
CA ASN A 664 -10.37 10.86 -18.85
C ASN A 664 -9.65 11.84 -17.90
N PRO A 665 -9.23 13.02 -18.38
CA PRO A 665 -8.57 14.03 -17.55
C PRO A 665 -9.54 14.79 -16.63
N ASN A 666 -10.85 14.68 -16.85
CA ASN A 666 -11.87 15.37 -16.08
C ASN A 666 -12.15 14.68 -14.72
N LEU A 667 -11.10 14.56 -13.91
CA LEU A 667 -11.17 14.06 -12.54
C LEU A 667 -10.82 15.18 -11.57
N PRO A 668 -11.50 15.28 -10.40
CA PRO A 668 -11.29 16.37 -9.44
C PRO A 668 -9.82 16.60 -9.05
N HIS A 669 -9.12 15.56 -8.63
CA HIS A 669 -7.72 15.64 -8.21
C HIS A 669 -6.75 15.98 -9.35
N VAL A 670 -7.04 15.54 -10.59
CA VAL A 670 -6.24 15.88 -11.76
C VAL A 670 -6.41 17.36 -12.09
N ARG A 671 -7.65 17.85 -12.06
CA ARG A 671 -7.92 19.26 -12.32
C ARG A 671 -7.31 20.18 -11.27
N VAL A 672 -7.31 19.78 -10.00
CA VAL A 672 -6.65 20.55 -8.94
C VAL A 672 -5.13 20.58 -9.13
N ARG A 673 -4.50 19.46 -9.47
CA ARG A 673 -3.08 19.45 -9.85
C ARG A 673 -2.80 20.43 -10.99
N ASP A 674 -3.64 20.43 -12.02
CA ASP A 674 -3.46 21.33 -13.18
C ASP A 674 -3.59 22.81 -12.77
N LYS A 675 -4.59 23.14 -11.96
CA LYS A 675 -4.75 24.49 -11.36
C LYS A 675 -3.53 24.89 -10.51
N MET A 676 -3.00 23.99 -9.70
CA MET A 676 -1.79 24.25 -8.90
C MET A 676 -0.60 24.55 -9.80
N ARG A 677 -0.39 23.74 -10.86
CA ARG A 677 0.67 23.96 -11.85
C ARG A 677 0.49 25.27 -12.63
N GLU A 678 -0.74 25.62 -13.04
CA GLU A 678 -1.03 26.89 -13.74
C GLU A 678 -0.71 28.10 -12.85
N ARG A 679 -0.99 28.01 -11.53
CA ARG A 679 -0.75 29.12 -10.56
C ARG A 679 0.71 29.22 -10.13
N LYS A 680 1.34 28.08 -9.86
CA LYS A 680 2.72 28.01 -9.40
C LYS A 680 3.41 26.76 -9.97
N PRO A 681 4.01 26.86 -11.16
CA PRO A 681 4.72 25.74 -11.77
C PRO A 681 5.78 25.15 -10.83
N GLY A 682 5.80 23.82 -10.73
CA GLY A 682 6.72 23.09 -9.84
C GLY A 682 6.18 22.82 -8.43
N SER A 683 5.02 23.38 -8.06
CA SER A 683 4.37 23.10 -6.76
C SER A 683 3.33 21.98 -6.83
N GLU A 684 3.04 21.49 -8.03
CA GLU A 684 2.02 20.46 -8.24
C GLU A 684 2.47 19.09 -7.74
N PRO A 685 1.54 18.29 -7.18
CA PRO A 685 1.79 16.91 -6.81
C PRO A 685 2.25 16.05 -7.99
N GLN A 686 3.16 15.12 -7.73
CA GLN A 686 3.70 14.20 -8.72
C GLN A 686 2.88 12.90 -8.80
N SER A 687 3.14 12.10 -9.84
CA SER A 687 2.53 10.76 -9.96
C SER A 687 2.84 9.92 -8.71
N GLY A 688 1.82 9.24 -8.21
CA GLY A 688 1.90 8.46 -6.96
C GLY A 688 1.53 9.23 -5.69
N ASP A 689 1.50 10.57 -5.72
CA ASP A 689 1.07 11.41 -4.60
C ASP A 689 -0.44 11.45 -4.46
N ARG A 690 -0.91 11.76 -3.26
CA ARG A 690 -2.32 12.04 -3.02
C ARG A 690 -2.56 13.54 -3.11
N VAL A 691 -3.47 13.92 -4.00
CA VAL A 691 -3.89 15.32 -4.20
C VAL A 691 -5.08 15.60 -3.30
N PRO A 692 -4.96 16.46 -2.29
CA PRO A 692 -6.09 16.94 -1.50
C PRO A 692 -6.91 17.91 -2.34
N TYR A 693 -8.24 17.86 -2.20
CA TYR A 693 -9.14 18.81 -2.82
C TYR A 693 -10.42 18.99 -2.02
N ILE A 694 -11.05 20.14 -2.19
CA ILE A 694 -12.35 20.48 -1.61
C ILE A 694 -13.30 20.90 -2.72
N LEU A 695 -14.61 20.68 -2.51
CA LEU A 695 -15.63 21.04 -3.48
C LEU A 695 -16.26 22.39 -3.07
N VAL A 696 -16.11 23.39 -3.94
CA VAL A 696 -16.54 24.75 -3.69
C VAL A 696 -17.78 25.11 -4.50
N LYS A 697 -18.52 26.12 -4.04
CA LYS A 697 -19.63 26.70 -4.80
C LYS A 697 -19.11 27.34 -6.08
N THR A 698 -19.86 27.18 -7.16
CA THR A 698 -19.60 27.79 -8.46
C THR A 698 -20.87 28.48 -8.96
N ASP A 699 -20.75 29.45 -9.84
CA ASP A 699 -21.89 30.15 -10.44
C ASP A 699 -22.78 29.22 -11.27
N ASN A 700 -22.22 28.12 -11.75
CA ASN A 700 -22.97 27.10 -12.44
C ASN A 700 -23.49 26.02 -11.48
N PRO A 701 -24.78 25.97 -11.15
CA PRO A 701 -25.36 24.95 -10.25
C PRO A 701 -25.21 23.52 -10.77
N LYS A 702 -24.97 23.36 -12.09
CA LYS A 702 -24.79 22.06 -12.74
C LYS A 702 -23.33 21.67 -12.94
N ALA A 703 -22.40 22.46 -12.43
CA ALA A 703 -20.97 22.16 -12.53
C ALA A 703 -20.67 20.77 -11.98
N LYS A 704 -19.85 20.04 -12.71
CA LYS A 704 -19.41 18.68 -12.33
C LYS A 704 -18.38 18.76 -11.19
N ALA A 705 -18.17 17.66 -10.50
CA ALA A 705 -17.27 17.61 -9.35
C ALA A 705 -15.83 18.09 -9.67
N TYR A 706 -15.32 17.85 -10.87
CA TYR A 706 -13.99 18.30 -11.28
C TYR A 706 -13.91 19.82 -11.51
N GLU A 707 -15.02 20.46 -11.87
CA GLU A 707 -15.10 21.91 -12.02
C GLU A 707 -15.17 22.61 -10.65
N LYS A 708 -15.85 21.98 -9.69
CA LYS A 708 -15.98 22.45 -8.30
C LYS A 708 -14.76 22.14 -7.44
N ALA A 709 -13.84 21.31 -7.92
CA ALA A 709 -12.67 20.91 -7.15
C ALA A 709 -11.64 22.04 -7.07
N GLU A 710 -11.18 22.33 -5.83
CA GLU A 710 -10.20 23.37 -5.56
C GLU A 710 -9.16 22.91 -4.54
N ASP A 711 -7.96 23.48 -4.58
CA ASP A 711 -6.94 23.29 -3.56
C ASP A 711 -7.41 23.87 -2.22
N PRO A 712 -7.38 23.09 -1.11
CA PRO A 712 -7.83 23.58 0.18
C PRO A 712 -7.10 24.83 0.70
N VAL A 713 -5.80 24.97 0.35
CA VAL A 713 -5.02 26.15 0.75
C VAL A 713 -5.50 27.38 -0.03
N PHE A 714 -5.59 27.25 -1.34
CA PHE A 714 -6.07 28.34 -2.21
C PHE A 714 -7.51 28.75 -1.86
N MET A 715 -8.38 27.78 -1.55
CA MET A 715 -9.75 28.06 -1.13
C MET A 715 -9.80 28.95 0.12
N ARG A 716 -8.96 28.66 1.13
CA ARG A 716 -8.89 29.45 2.36
C ARG A 716 -8.31 30.85 2.14
N GLU A 717 -7.22 30.94 1.36
CA GLU A 717 -6.57 32.22 1.06
C GLU A 717 -7.48 33.20 0.29
N ASN A 718 -8.48 32.67 -0.43
CA ASN A 718 -9.40 33.47 -1.24
C ASN A 718 -10.86 33.42 -0.76
N ASP A 719 -11.11 32.91 0.45
CA ASP A 719 -12.44 32.83 1.07
C ASP A 719 -13.54 32.23 0.17
N ILE A 720 -13.19 31.19 -0.62
CA ILE A 720 -14.11 30.55 -1.54
C ILE A 720 -15.10 29.66 -0.77
N PRO A 721 -16.42 29.86 -0.90
CA PRO A 721 -17.39 29.10 -0.10
C PRO A 721 -17.50 27.64 -0.49
N VAL A 722 -17.60 26.75 0.51
CA VAL A 722 -17.78 25.30 0.34
C VAL A 722 -19.19 24.99 -0.18
N ASP A 723 -19.30 23.97 -1.06
CA ASP A 723 -20.59 23.49 -1.57
C ASP A 723 -21.15 22.35 -0.69
N TYR A 724 -21.66 22.70 0.50
CA TYR A 724 -22.24 21.73 1.44
C TYR A 724 -23.36 20.89 0.85
N HIS A 725 -24.18 21.47 -0.05
CA HIS A 725 -25.24 20.75 -0.73
C HIS A 725 -24.71 19.63 -1.63
N HIS A 726 -23.59 19.89 -2.34
CA HIS A 726 -22.92 18.86 -3.15
C HIS A 726 -22.36 17.75 -2.26
N TYR A 727 -21.78 18.08 -1.11
CA TYR A 727 -21.32 17.08 -0.14
C TYR A 727 -22.49 16.25 0.39
N PHE A 728 -23.58 16.85 0.77
CA PHE A 728 -24.78 16.14 1.22
C PHE A 728 -25.29 15.17 0.16
N THR A 729 -25.53 15.63 -1.05
CA THR A 729 -26.17 14.83 -2.10
C THR A 729 -25.27 13.73 -2.67
N ASN A 730 -23.96 13.97 -2.79
CA ASN A 730 -23.03 13.10 -3.54
C ASN A 730 -22.02 12.37 -2.67
N LYS A 731 -21.79 12.80 -1.42
CA LYS A 731 -20.78 12.20 -0.53
C LYS A 731 -21.36 11.60 0.74
N PHE A 732 -22.43 12.21 1.28
CA PHE A 732 -23.04 11.81 2.54
C PHE A 732 -24.19 10.81 2.34
N LEU A 733 -25.20 11.14 1.53
CA LEU A 733 -26.46 10.37 1.43
C LEU A 733 -26.24 8.88 1.15
N ASN A 734 -25.51 8.53 0.08
CA ASN A 734 -25.38 7.15 -0.31
C ASN A 734 -24.66 6.29 0.74
N PRO A 735 -23.49 6.68 1.27
CA PRO A 735 -22.82 5.89 2.30
C PRO A 735 -23.67 5.68 3.58
N ILE A 736 -24.40 6.71 3.98
CA ILE A 736 -25.25 6.60 5.19
C ILE A 736 -26.48 5.73 4.94
N CYS A 737 -27.13 5.91 3.79
CA CYS A 737 -28.25 5.06 3.41
C CYS A 737 -27.83 3.59 3.28
N ASP A 738 -26.73 3.31 2.59
CA ASP A 738 -26.19 1.96 2.43
C ASP A 738 -25.94 1.31 3.81
N LEU A 739 -25.39 2.10 4.77
CA LEU A 739 -25.07 1.60 6.11
C LEU A 739 -26.32 1.28 6.93
N LEU A 740 -27.41 2.00 6.73
CA LEU A 740 -28.65 1.80 7.48
C LEU A 740 -29.65 0.85 6.80
N GLU A 741 -29.40 0.44 5.54
CA GLU A 741 -30.30 -0.44 4.76
C GLU A 741 -30.64 -1.77 5.46
N PRO A 742 -29.75 -2.43 6.19
CA PRO A 742 -30.10 -3.67 6.91
C PRO A 742 -31.13 -3.48 8.04
N LEU A 743 -31.29 -2.26 8.57
CA LEU A 743 -32.22 -1.93 9.67
C LEU A 743 -33.42 -1.11 9.23
N VAL A 744 -33.28 -0.33 8.15
CA VAL A 744 -34.27 0.62 7.68
C VAL A 744 -34.62 0.33 6.24
N LYS A 745 -35.87 0.06 5.93
CA LYS A 745 -36.31 -0.42 4.61
C LYS A 745 -35.98 0.54 3.46
N ASN A 746 -36.16 1.84 3.66
CA ASN A 746 -35.88 2.90 2.68
C ASN A 746 -35.23 4.11 3.36
N PRO A 747 -33.94 4.03 3.78
CA PRO A 747 -33.31 5.09 4.58
C PRO A 747 -33.35 6.46 3.92
N ARG A 748 -33.19 6.50 2.59
CA ARG A 748 -33.18 7.76 1.83
C ARG A 748 -34.49 8.54 1.94
N THR A 749 -35.60 7.85 1.92
CA THR A 749 -36.94 8.47 1.98
C THR A 749 -37.36 8.67 3.42
N GLU A 750 -37.15 7.67 4.28
CA GLU A 750 -37.63 7.70 5.68
C GLU A 750 -36.84 8.72 6.55
N ILE A 751 -35.54 8.90 6.28
CA ILE A 751 -34.69 9.77 7.10
C ILE A 751 -34.51 11.14 6.45
N PHE A 752 -34.26 11.16 5.14
CA PHE A 752 -33.80 12.38 4.44
C PHE A 752 -34.84 12.95 3.47
N GLY A 753 -36.03 12.34 3.35
CA GLY A 753 -37.05 12.76 2.37
C GLY A 753 -37.37 14.24 2.41
N ASP A 754 -37.61 14.78 3.59
CA ASP A 754 -37.96 16.19 3.79
C ASP A 754 -36.78 17.13 3.48
N LEU A 755 -35.57 16.78 3.94
CA LEU A 755 -34.34 17.54 3.62
C LEU A 755 -34.06 17.57 2.12
N ILE A 756 -34.24 16.44 1.43
CA ILE A 756 -34.06 16.35 -0.02
C ILE A 756 -35.12 17.19 -0.75
N ALA A 757 -36.37 17.22 -0.24
CA ALA A 757 -37.44 18.01 -0.84
C ALA A 757 -37.20 19.52 -0.70
N GLN A 758 -36.74 19.97 0.49
CA GLN A 758 -36.43 21.37 0.76
C GLN A 758 -35.29 21.93 -0.09
N HIS A 759 -34.32 21.08 -0.42
CA HIS A 759 -33.12 21.48 -1.18
C HIS A 759 -33.19 21.10 -2.68
N LYS A 760 -34.36 20.64 -3.19
CA LYS A 760 -34.51 20.45 -4.63
C LYS A 760 -34.49 21.79 -5.33
N PRO A 761 -33.68 21.96 -6.40
CA PRO A 761 -33.78 23.12 -7.26
C PRO A 761 -35.22 23.21 -7.79
N PRO A 762 -35.81 24.42 -7.88
CA PRO A 762 -37.16 24.58 -8.37
C PRO A 762 -37.31 23.86 -9.71
N PRO A 763 -38.46 23.17 -9.93
CA PRO A 763 -38.66 22.45 -11.16
C PRO A 763 -38.50 23.41 -12.33
N LYS A 764 -37.63 23.11 -13.28
CA LYS A 764 -37.52 23.85 -14.53
C LYS A 764 -38.90 23.88 -15.12
N LYS A 765 -39.49 25.06 -15.26
CA LYS A 765 -40.65 25.21 -16.11
C LYS A 765 -40.25 24.69 -17.49
N ARG A 766 -40.71 23.48 -17.82
CA ARG A 766 -40.52 22.93 -19.16
C ARG A 766 -41.22 23.91 -20.10
N GLU A 767 -40.46 24.51 -21.01
CA GLU A 767 -41.05 25.29 -22.08
C GLU A 767 -42.05 24.43 -22.80
N PRO A 768 -43.27 24.89 -23.04
CA PRO A 768 -44.32 24.08 -23.65
C PRO A 768 -43.87 23.53 -24.96
N ALA A 769 -44.20 22.27 -25.24
CA ALA A 769 -43.79 21.63 -26.51
C ALA A 769 -44.44 22.34 -27.67
N LEU A 770 -43.61 22.81 -28.63
CA LEU A 770 -44.06 23.55 -29.81
C LEU A 770 -45.09 22.78 -30.66
N SER A 771 -45.05 21.44 -30.59
CA SER A 771 -45.97 20.54 -31.31
C SER A 771 -47.44 20.67 -30.86
N GLY A 772 -47.68 21.08 -29.62
CA GLY A 772 -49.03 21.26 -29.05
C GLY A 772 -49.57 22.68 -29.10
N MET A 773 -48.74 23.66 -29.52
CA MET A 773 -49.14 25.07 -29.56
C MET A 773 -50.02 25.42 -30.77
N LYS A 774 -51.11 26.17 -30.52
CA LYS A 774 -51.92 26.80 -31.54
C LYS A 774 -51.22 28.04 -32.13
N LYS A 775 -51.65 28.53 -33.29
CA LYS A 775 -51.02 29.60 -34.05
C LYS A 775 -50.81 30.87 -33.17
N ASP A 776 -51.81 31.27 -32.39
CA ASP A 776 -51.78 32.44 -31.55
C ASP A 776 -50.76 32.33 -30.44
N GLN A 777 -50.59 31.15 -29.86
CA GLN A 777 -49.59 30.83 -28.84
C GLN A 777 -48.15 30.83 -29.44
N LEU A 778 -48.02 30.39 -30.69
CA LEU A 778 -46.71 30.46 -31.39
C LEU A 778 -46.33 31.89 -31.75
N ILE A 779 -47.32 32.74 -32.08
CA ILE A 779 -47.10 34.17 -32.29
C ILE A 779 -46.65 34.87 -31.02
N GLU A 780 -47.28 34.58 -29.85
CA GLU A 780 -46.82 35.08 -28.59
C GLU A 780 -45.43 34.62 -28.23
N GLU A 781 -45.11 33.37 -28.52
CA GLU A 781 -43.81 32.83 -28.29
C GLU A 781 -42.74 33.45 -29.20
N CYS A 782 -43.06 33.69 -30.50
CA CYS A 782 -42.19 34.46 -31.39
C CYS A 782 -41.88 35.86 -30.88
N LYS A 783 -42.87 36.56 -30.30
CA LYS A 783 -42.67 37.87 -29.68
C LYS A 783 -41.68 37.82 -28.51
N LYS A 784 -41.70 36.79 -27.67
CA LYS A 784 -40.73 36.60 -26.56
C LYS A 784 -39.28 36.48 -27.04
N TYR A 785 -39.08 35.98 -28.25
CA TYR A 785 -37.75 35.81 -28.85
C TYR A 785 -37.43 36.89 -29.91
N ASN A 786 -38.24 37.96 -30.00
CA ASN A 786 -38.09 39.00 -31.01
C ASN A 786 -38.03 38.47 -32.47
N LEU A 787 -38.84 37.46 -32.76
CA LEU A 787 -38.91 36.82 -34.09
C LEU A 787 -40.08 37.35 -34.85
N ASP A 788 -40.01 37.26 -36.18
CA ASP A 788 -41.13 37.61 -37.07
C ASP A 788 -42.35 36.73 -36.76
N THR A 789 -43.48 37.36 -36.54
CA THR A 789 -44.74 36.76 -36.16
C THR A 789 -45.64 36.38 -37.37
N VAL A 790 -45.22 36.70 -38.60
CA VAL A 790 -45.97 36.45 -39.83
C VAL A 790 -45.51 35.07 -40.40
N GLY A 791 -46.50 34.19 -40.69
CA GLY A 791 -46.18 32.90 -41.34
C GLY A 791 -47.16 31.78 -40.98
N LYS A 792 -46.96 30.62 -41.60
CA LYS A 792 -47.68 29.39 -41.28
C LYS A 792 -47.22 28.76 -39.95
N VAL A 793 -48.03 27.94 -39.30
CA VAL A 793 -47.70 27.28 -38.04
C VAL A 793 -46.36 26.54 -38.07
N ALA A 794 -46.04 25.90 -39.18
CA ALA A 794 -44.79 25.20 -39.36
C ALA A 794 -43.57 26.16 -39.37
N GLU A 795 -43.72 27.31 -40.04
CA GLU A 795 -42.65 28.33 -40.14
C GLU A 795 -42.39 29.00 -38.78
N LEU A 796 -43.46 29.28 -38.05
CA LEU A 796 -43.34 29.86 -36.69
C LEU A 796 -42.67 28.86 -35.72
N ARG A 797 -42.99 27.56 -35.84
CA ARG A 797 -42.38 26.52 -35.02
C ARG A 797 -40.88 26.39 -35.35
N GLU A 798 -40.49 26.41 -36.61
CA GLU A 798 -39.07 26.32 -37.00
C GLU A 798 -38.30 27.56 -36.53
N ARG A 799 -38.85 28.77 -36.62
CA ARG A 799 -38.20 29.98 -36.12
C ARG A 799 -37.98 29.92 -34.61
N ILE A 800 -38.98 29.51 -33.82
CA ILE A 800 -38.87 29.37 -32.37
C ILE A 800 -37.89 28.27 -32.03
N LYS A 801 -37.87 27.16 -32.75
CA LYS A 801 -36.96 26.04 -32.58
C LYS A 801 -35.51 26.47 -32.80
N ALA A 802 -35.24 27.23 -33.86
CA ALA A 802 -33.94 27.81 -34.15
C ALA A 802 -33.50 28.77 -33.02
N ALA A 803 -34.36 29.69 -32.59
CA ALA A 803 -34.05 30.64 -31.53
C ALA A 803 -33.85 29.97 -30.16
N ARG A 804 -34.56 28.88 -29.88
CA ARG A 804 -34.33 28.06 -28.69
C ARG A 804 -33.00 27.30 -28.76
N SER A 805 -32.60 26.87 -29.97
CA SER A 805 -31.30 26.22 -30.22
C SER A 805 -30.16 27.22 -30.14
N ASP A 806 -30.31 28.42 -30.74
CA ASP A 806 -29.29 29.48 -30.72
C ASP A 806 -29.07 30.03 -29.31
N LYS A 807 -30.11 30.12 -28.50
CA LYS A 807 -29.98 30.51 -27.08
C LYS A 807 -29.21 29.49 -26.24
N LEU A 808 -29.33 28.20 -26.58
CA LEU A 808 -28.49 27.13 -25.99
C LEU A 808 -27.03 27.29 -26.42
N THR A 809 -26.76 27.63 -27.67
CA THR A 809 -25.41 27.84 -28.23
C THR A 809 -24.79 29.15 -27.74
N TYR A 810 -25.58 30.23 -27.64
CA TYR A 810 -25.14 31.52 -27.11
C TYR A 810 -24.80 31.46 -25.62
N ASP A 811 -25.62 30.79 -24.83
CA ASP A 811 -25.37 30.53 -23.41
C ASP A 811 -24.15 29.58 -23.15
N GLU A 812 -23.78 28.74 -24.12
CA GLU A 812 -22.58 27.90 -24.05
C GLU A 812 -21.30 28.62 -24.52
N VAL A 813 -21.40 29.52 -25.47
CA VAL A 813 -20.25 30.22 -26.11
C VAL A 813 -19.84 31.48 -25.35
N PHE A 814 -20.76 32.22 -24.79
CA PHE A 814 -20.47 33.53 -24.15
C PHE A 814 -20.31 33.49 -22.63
N LYS A 815 -20.52 32.35 -21.97
CA LYS A 815 -20.15 32.19 -20.55
C LYS A 815 -18.65 32.11 -20.29
N ASN A 816 -17.83 32.15 -21.31
CA ASN A 816 -16.37 32.15 -21.19
C ASN A 816 -15.73 33.56 -21.42
N TYR A 817 -16.53 34.65 -21.47
CA TYR A 817 -16.02 36.00 -21.75
C TYR A 817 -16.47 37.10 -20.77
N ASP A 818 -17.07 36.72 -19.62
CA ASP A 818 -17.29 37.69 -18.50
C ASP A 818 -16.63 37.16 -17.21
#